data_f5028fe3ad4552fd219ee39bfc60d0a9
#
_entry.id   f5028fe3ad4552fd219ee39bfc60d0a9
#
_cell.length_a   1.000
_cell.length_b   1.000
_cell.length_c   1.000
_cell.angle_alpha   90.00
_cell.angle_beta   90.00
_cell.angle_gamma   90.00
#
_symmetry.space_group_name_H-M   'P 1'
#
loop_
_entity.id
_entity.type
_entity.pdbx_description
1 polymer ?
#
loop_
_entity_poly.entity_id
_entity_poly.type
_entity_poly.pdbx_seq_one_letter_code
_entity_poly.pdbx_strand_id
1 'polypeptide(L)'
;MRRGCGGMVTVSGWGAIVAGIVFLVVCAPHAMAADRFDYHSVRGRQPSTSAAEAPTTGQPIGTSDTTHDAAPLTTDEIAAATRQFCVRCHGGDSTEGDLDLSGFGSLDAPPADAPPADARLVQQIRDRIAYREMPPENEPSPDDALRRRIVNTLDGQIRGYLRTHDLGVPVVMRRLNRYEYNNAVRDLLHLRGDIYPLPEKTIRVDSPYFDPASGRFPDELSVRNRAMGKEHIENQILTGVTPFAIDLQAEGGFNNRGSELGMSPVLLESFLALGTTIVDSPEFDGYCGSWDTLFAAPPMPPPGQPPTTRPEAVARERLARLLEVAFRCRIDDELLDRYHRAFIDRWEATGSFPRAMKDAVAAVLASPRFIYLAEAAATAGETQLDGYELATRLSFFLWSSLPDETLLDTARDGSLLRDDVLSAQVERMLADPRSRALAENFARQWLRLDRMVAATPDFDRFPQYYSRIGCEQWKFGVVMMTEPLLLFESILVEDRSIMLLVDSNYTYRSDDLQEWYGGAMPFANRANENRFAAWSAQHFRRRPLDDRRQGGVLTSAAVLTMTSSPLRTNPITRGSWVATVLLNRPPPPPPDAIPPIEKDDREIEAQGLTLRQRLTAHQTNASCAACHARIDPLGFVLENYDAVGRWRDCYPSGLEIDSTGQLFGELPFADIVGLKDHFLEHPEIFFRAFSEHMLSYAIGRRLEVNDTPAVDQIVARVEADHGRFSAVVQAIVASDPFRQRPAVATVTDTPANGKEPE
;
A
#
# COMPACT_ATOMS: atom_id res chain seq x y z
N MET A 1 60.53 30.24 -18.68
CA MET A 1 61.38 31.05 -17.78
C MET A 1 60.99 30.73 -16.34
N ARG A 2 61.92 30.15 -15.69
CA ARG A 2 62.44 30.33 -14.30
C ARG A 2 61.35 30.34 -13.21
N ARG A 3 61.32 29.26 -12.42
CA ARG A 3 62.03 28.99 -11.12
C ARG A 3 61.20 29.54 -9.97
N GLY A 4 60.95 28.90 -8.87
CA GLY A 4 61.54 27.73 -8.29
C GLY A 4 61.13 27.60 -6.83
N CYS A 5 61.29 26.44 -6.33
CA CYS A 5 61.70 26.06 -4.98
C CYS A 5 60.93 26.66 -3.79
N GLY A 6 60.43 25.98 -2.80
CA GLY A 6 60.91 24.77 -2.12
C GLY A 6 60.67 25.01 -0.65
N GLY A 7 60.40 23.98 0.12
CA GLY A 7 60.53 24.13 1.58
C GLY A 7 59.62 23.20 2.40
N MET A 8 60.06 22.02 2.58
CA MET A 8 59.58 21.05 3.59
C MET A 8 60.13 21.50 4.95
N VAL A 9 59.29 21.66 5.97
CA VAL A 9 59.71 21.59 7.38
C VAL A 9 58.66 20.86 8.21
N THR A 10 59.02 19.73 8.67
CA THR A 10 58.44 19.00 9.80
C THR A 10 58.83 19.73 11.10
N VAL A 11 57.89 19.92 12.01
CA VAL A 11 58.14 19.93 13.46
C VAL A 11 56.93 19.39 14.24
N SER A 12 57.21 18.44 15.05
CA SER A 12 56.43 17.78 16.06
C SER A 12 55.99 18.63 17.25
N GLY A 13 54.85 18.25 17.85
CA GLY A 13 54.81 18.12 19.31
C GLY A 13 53.93 19.15 20.07
N TRP A 14 53.23 18.57 21.05
CA TRP A 14 52.60 19.16 22.24
C TRP A 14 51.18 19.70 21.98
N GLY A 15 50.09 19.28 22.64
CA GLY A 15 49.94 18.86 24.04
C GLY A 15 48.70 19.53 24.60
N ALA A 16 47.76 18.73 25.07
CA ALA A 16 46.46 19.04 25.68
C ALA A 16 46.35 20.38 26.44
N ILE A 17 45.16 20.99 26.36
CA ILE A 17 44.40 21.50 27.52
C ILE A 17 42.91 21.53 27.14
N VAL A 18 42.10 20.70 27.80
CA VAL A 18 40.65 20.73 27.87
C VAL A 18 40.27 21.77 28.91
N ALA A 19 39.51 22.77 28.52
CA ALA A 19 38.84 23.64 29.49
C ALA A 19 37.33 23.50 29.25
N GLY A 20 36.68 22.71 30.11
CA GLY A 20 35.24 22.60 30.22
C GLY A 20 34.64 23.88 30.77
N ILE A 21 33.64 24.41 30.07
CA ILE A 21 32.71 25.40 30.64
C ILE A 21 31.42 24.68 30.91
N VAL A 22 31.20 24.37 32.19
CA VAL A 22 29.92 23.90 32.72
C VAL A 22 29.06 25.16 32.97
N PHE A 23 28.01 25.34 32.16
CA PHE A 23 26.95 26.28 32.49
C PHE A 23 25.94 25.61 33.40
N LEU A 24 26.01 25.89 34.68
CA LEU A 24 25.01 25.61 35.69
C LEU A 24 23.89 26.65 35.51
N VAL A 25 22.74 26.25 34.92
CA VAL A 25 21.51 27.05 35.00
C VAL A 25 20.75 26.58 36.25
N VAL A 26 20.81 27.38 37.29
CA VAL A 26 20.00 27.21 38.49
C VAL A 26 18.58 27.71 38.17
N CYS A 27 17.61 26.80 38.06
CA CYS A 27 16.20 27.16 38.04
C CYS A 27 15.69 27.23 39.49
N ALA A 28 15.34 28.39 39.91
CA ALA A 28 14.60 28.61 41.16
C ALA A 28 13.11 28.28 40.95
N PRO A 29 12.44 27.64 41.90
CA PRO A 29 11.01 27.31 41.77
C PRO A 29 10.15 28.54 42.18
N HIS A 30 9.35 29.04 41.24
CA HIS A 30 8.23 29.89 41.56
C HIS A 30 7.03 29.00 41.91
N ALA A 31 6.65 29.01 43.20
CA ALA A 31 5.42 28.41 43.67
C ALA A 31 4.25 29.33 43.28
N MET A 32 3.35 28.84 42.43
CA MET A 32 2.02 29.38 42.28
C MET A 32 1.01 28.37 42.85
N ALA A 33 0.19 28.89 43.75
CA ALA A 33 -0.84 28.17 44.47
C ALA A 33 -1.87 27.55 43.52
N ALA A 34 -2.10 26.25 43.69
CA ALA A 34 -3.18 25.52 43.01
C ALA A 34 -4.43 25.60 43.92
N ASP A 35 -5.47 26.25 43.43
CA ASP A 35 -6.82 26.14 43.99
C ASP A 35 -7.32 24.71 43.72
N ARG A 36 -7.66 24.03 44.84
CA ARG A 36 -8.29 22.70 44.81
C ARG A 36 -9.76 22.86 44.43
N PHE A 37 -10.13 22.35 43.26
CA PHE A 37 -11.53 22.03 42.98
C PHE A 37 -11.84 20.61 43.44
N ASP A 38 -12.81 20.54 44.36
CA ASP A 38 -13.29 19.35 45.07
C ASP A 38 -14.27 18.57 44.18
N TYR A 39 -13.93 17.35 43.82
CA TYR A 39 -14.73 16.47 42.95
C TYR A 39 -15.43 15.39 43.80
N HIS A 40 -16.35 15.79 44.68
CA HIS A 40 -17.28 14.91 45.36
C HIS A 40 -18.66 15.56 45.48
N SER A 41 -19.50 15.29 44.49
CA SER A 41 -20.95 15.14 44.66
C SER A 41 -21.66 15.00 43.29
N VAL A 42 -21.93 13.82 42.84
CA VAL A 42 -23.19 13.38 42.22
C VAL A 42 -23.20 11.85 42.24
N ARG A 43 -23.67 11.28 43.34
CA ARG A 43 -24.24 9.93 43.38
C ARG A 43 -25.75 10.05 43.30
N GLY A 44 -26.35 9.30 42.38
CA GLY A 44 -27.73 8.92 42.55
C GLY A 44 -28.62 9.12 41.33
N ARG A 45 -28.66 8.13 40.43
CA ARG A 45 -29.89 7.64 39.84
C ARG A 45 -29.61 6.25 39.24
N GLN A 46 -30.23 5.24 39.81
CA GLN A 46 -30.29 3.89 39.23
C GLN A 46 -31.19 3.92 37.99
N PRO A 47 -30.85 3.18 36.91
CA PRO A 47 -31.78 2.97 35.80
C PRO A 47 -32.77 1.88 36.17
N SER A 48 -34.05 2.20 36.05
CA SER A 48 -35.18 1.27 36.10
C SER A 48 -35.09 0.24 34.93
N THR A 49 -35.11 -0.99 35.29
CA THR A 49 -35.33 -2.13 34.37
C THR A 49 -36.73 -2.04 33.75
N SER A 50 -36.80 -1.83 32.45
CA SER A 50 -37.96 -2.17 31.64
C SER A 50 -37.47 -2.99 30.45
N ALA A 51 -37.75 -4.27 30.50
CA ALA A 51 -37.61 -5.19 29.37
C ALA A 51 -38.60 -4.76 28.29
N ALA A 52 -38.06 -4.30 27.14
CA ALA A 52 -38.84 -4.14 25.92
C ALA A 52 -38.57 -5.36 25.04
N GLU A 53 -39.61 -6.08 24.75
CA GLU A 53 -39.69 -7.24 23.85
C GLU A 53 -39.19 -6.90 22.45
N ALA A 54 -38.43 -7.83 21.88
CA ALA A 54 -38.03 -7.79 20.49
C ALA A 54 -39.24 -7.96 19.57
N PRO A 55 -39.41 -7.17 18.51
CA PRO A 55 -40.39 -7.46 17.47
C PRO A 55 -39.86 -8.57 16.58
N THR A 56 -40.50 -9.71 16.65
CA THR A 56 -40.43 -10.80 15.67
C THR A 56 -41.15 -10.39 14.37
N THR A 57 -40.59 -10.88 13.27
CA THR A 57 -41.15 -10.93 11.92
C THR A 57 -41.18 -9.62 11.12
N GLY A 58 -40.04 -9.24 10.52
CA GLY A 58 -40.00 -8.49 9.29
C GLY A 58 -40.01 -9.48 8.11
N GLN A 59 -41.00 -9.39 7.25
CA GLN A 59 -40.99 -10.01 5.93
C GLN A 59 -39.76 -9.61 5.13
N PRO A 60 -39.21 -10.48 4.26
CA PRO A 60 -38.11 -10.11 3.40
C PRO A 60 -38.61 -8.98 2.47
N ILE A 61 -37.96 -7.82 2.61
CA ILE A 61 -38.07 -6.75 1.63
C ILE A 61 -37.49 -7.33 0.33
N GLY A 62 -38.34 -7.39 -0.67
CA GLY A 62 -37.99 -7.90 -1.98
C GLY A 62 -36.71 -7.22 -2.46
N THR A 63 -35.73 -8.03 -2.81
CA THR A 63 -34.57 -7.63 -3.57
C THR A 63 -35.06 -6.94 -4.83
N SER A 64 -35.00 -5.62 -4.87
CA SER A 64 -35.16 -4.89 -6.11
C SER A 64 -33.90 -5.14 -6.94
N ASP A 65 -34.05 -6.02 -7.88
CA ASP A 65 -33.16 -6.31 -8.99
C ASP A 65 -33.09 -5.06 -9.88
N THR A 66 -32.22 -4.10 -9.57
CA THR A 66 -32.21 -2.78 -10.26
C THR A 66 -30.88 -2.42 -10.91
N THR A 67 -29.95 -3.33 -11.09
CA THR A 67 -28.62 -2.97 -11.63
C THR A 67 -28.30 -3.45 -13.05
N HIS A 68 -29.16 -4.25 -13.70
CA HIS A 68 -28.85 -4.81 -15.03
C HIS A 68 -29.87 -4.60 -16.16
N ASP A 69 -30.98 -3.88 -15.95
CA ASP A 69 -32.08 -3.86 -16.92
C ASP A 69 -32.21 -2.61 -17.83
N ALA A 70 -31.22 -1.72 -17.88
CA ALA A 70 -31.25 -0.67 -18.89
C ALA A 70 -30.64 -1.18 -20.20
N ALA A 71 -31.49 -1.47 -21.20
CA ALA A 71 -31.05 -1.89 -22.53
C ALA A 71 -29.99 -0.92 -23.11
N PRO A 72 -28.90 -1.45 -23.73
CA PRO A 72 -27.88 -0.59 -24.35
C PRO A 72 -28.48 0.33 -25.40
N LEU A 73 -27.86 1.48 -25.61
CA LEU A 73 -28.25 2.42 -26.65
C LEU A 73 -27.91 1.85 -28.03
N THR A 74 -28.75 2.15 -29.01
CA THR A 74 -28.39 1.94 -30.41
C THR A 74 -27.31 2.93 -30.84
N THR A 75 -26.64 2.66 -31.96
CA THR A 75 -25.61 3.55 -32.54
C THR A 75 -26.14 4.97 -32.75
N ASP A 76 -27.37 5.12 -33.22
CA ASP A 76 -27.99 6.42 -33.43
C ASP A 76 -28.31 7.17 -32.14
N GLU A 77 -28.75 6.44 -31.08
CA GLU A 77 -29.02 7.02 -29.77
C GLU A 77 -27.73 7.48 -29.09
N ILE A 78 -26.63 6.72 -29.17
CA ILE A 78 -25.34 7.16 -28.58
C ILE A 78 -24.76 8.35 -29.34
N ALA A 79 -24.89 8.37 -30.68
CA ALA A 79 -24.50 9.49 -31.50
C ALA A 79 -25.31 10.76 -31.16
N ALA A 80 -26.62 10.62 -30.90
CA ALA A 80 -27.47 11.72 -30.47
C ALA A 80 -27.07 12.25 -29.09
N ALA A 81 -26.80 11.36 -28.12
CA ALA A 81 -26.32 11.73 -26.79
C ALA A 81 -24.97 12.46 -26.85
N THR A 82 -24.02 11.95 -27.64
CA THR A 82 -22.72 12.59 -27.84
C THR A 82 -22.86 14.00 -28.42
N ARG A 83 -23.66 14.16 -29.46
CA ARG A 83 -23.94 15.50 -30.05
C ARG A 83 -24.58 16.45 -29.04
N GLN A 84 -25.49 15.95 -28.21
CA GLN A 84 -26.20 16.76 -27.24
C GLN A 84 -25.34 17.22 -26.07
N PHE A 85 -24.47 16.34 -25.54
CA PHE A 85 -23.79 16.53 -24.25
C PHE A 85 -22.28 16.72 -24.36
N CYS A 86 -21.63 16.33 -25.47
CA CYS A 86 -20.17 16.28 -25.55
C CYS A 86 -19.59 17.21 -26.64
N VAL A 87 -20.17 17.21 -27.85
CA VAL A 87 -19.58 17.87 -29.03
C VAL A 87 -19.44 19.37 -28.89
N ARG A 88 -20.26 20.02 -28.04
CA ARG A 88 -20.17 21.46 -27.79
C ARG A 88 -18.77 21.90 -27.29
N CYS A 89 -18.13 21.07 -26.45
CA CYS A 89 -16.82 21.33 -25.89
C CYS A 89 -15.73 20.47 -26.57
N HIS A 90 -16.10 19.31 -27.10
CA HIS A 90 -15.20 18.33 -27.69
C HIS A 90 -15.52 18.09 -29.17
N GLY A 91 -15.66 19.13 -29.96
CA GLY A 91 -15.91 18.99 -31.40
C GLY A 91 -15.91 20.30 -32.16
N GLY A 92 -15.65 20.27 -33.47
CA GLY A 92 -15.60 21.43 -34.35
C GLY A 92 -14.43 22.37 -34.00
N ASP A 93 -14.75 23.64 -33.75
CA ASP A 93 -13.76 24.67 -33.41
C ASP A 93 -13.32 24.64 -31.93
N SER A 94 -13.97 23.82 -31.09
CA SER A 94 -13.65 23.66 -29.66
C SER A 94 -13.24 22.21 -29.39
N THR A 95 -11.94 22.00 -29.13
CA THR A 95 -11.35 20.71 -28.76
C THR A 95 -10.77 20.78 -27.36
N GLU A 96 -11.61 21.02 -26.35
CA GLU A 96 -11.15 21.09 -24.97
C GLU A 96 -10.48 19.78 -24.57
N GLY A 97 -9.30 19.87 -23.99
CA GLY A 97 -8.47 18.72 -23.64
C GLY A 97 -7.90 17.95 -24.82
N ASP A 98 -7.74 18.60 -25.98
CA ASP A 98 -7.24 18.01 -27.25
C ASP A 98 -8.07 16.81 -27.72
N LEU A 99 -9.38 16.78 -27.37
CA LEU A 99 -10.30 15.70 -27.67
C LEU A 99 -11.38 16.16 -28.64
N ASP A 100 -11.46 15.52 -29.83
CA ASP A 100 -12.55 15.70 -30.81
C ASP A 100 -13.48 14.48 -30.81
N LEU A 101 -14.72 14.70 -30.39
CA LEU A 101 -15.78 13.69 -30.37
C LEU A 101 -16.82 13.90 -31.49
N SER A 102 -16.55 14.75 -32.49
CA SER A 102 -17.49 15.01 -33.59
C SER A 102 -17.86 13.73 -34.37
N GLY A 103 -16.91 12.79 -34.47
CA GLY A 103 -17.08 11.48 -35.09
C GLY A 103 -17.48 10.35 -34.17
N PHE A 104 -17.56 10.60 -32.87
CA PHE A 104 -17.74 9.54 -31.85
C PHE A 104 -19.13 8.86 -31.89
N GLY A 105 -20.06 9.32 -32.68
CA GLY A 105 -21.36 8.68 -32.85
C GLY A 105 -21.46 7.68 -33.98
N SER A 106 -20.42 7.49 -34.77
CA SER A 106 -20.34 6.50 -35.84
C SER A 106 -19.44 5.30 -35.48
N LEU A 107 -19.50 4.88 -34.21
CA LEU A 107 -18.92 3.60 -33.81
C LEU A 107 -19.75 2.43 -34.37
N ASP A 108 -19.89 2.36 -35.65
CA ASP A 108 -19.83 1.07 -36.33
C ASP A 108 -18.53 0.43 -35.88
N ALA A 109 -18.60 -0.83 -35.44
CA ALA A 109 -17.49 -1.56 -34.83
C ALA A 109 -16.16 -1.04 -35.40
N PRO A 110 -15.23 -0.58 -34.54
CA PRO A 110 -13.98 -0.03 -35.03
C PRO A 110 -13.48 -0.98 -36.10
N PRO A 111 -13.02 -0.50 -37.26
CA PRO A 111 -12.50 -1.39 -38.29
C PRO A 111 -11.50 -2.33 -37.61
N ALA A 112 -11.45 -3.59 -38.03
CA ALA A 112 -10.60 -4.61 -37.39
C ALA A 112 -9.14 -4.16 -37.17
N ASP A 113 -8.76 -3.07 -37.78
CA ASP A 113 -7.44 -2.44 -37.78
C ASP A 113 -7.38 -1.12 -36.96
N ALA A 114 -8.40 -0.80 -36.14
CA ALA A 114 -8.38 0.42 -35.33
C ALA A 114 -7.27 0.37 -34.26
N PRO A 115 -6.47 1.44 -34.10
CA PRO A 115 -5.33 1.41 -33.20
C PRO A 115 -5.72 1.24 -31.74
N PRO A 116 -4.85 0.65 -30.89
CA PRO A 116 -5.10 0.41 -29.46
C PRO A 116 -5.53 1.65 -28.64
N ALA A 117 -5.27 2.85 -29.16
CA ALA A 117 -5.65 4.11 -28.54
C ALA A 117 -7.17 4.27 -28.36
N ASP A 118 -7.96 3.69 -29.25
CA ASP A 118 -9.41 3.92 -29.25
C ASP A 118 -10.12 3.22 -28.08
N ALA A 119 -9.72 2.01 -27.72
CA ALA A 119 -10.31 1.31 -26.57
C ALA A 119 -10.00 2.01 -25.23
N ARG A 120 -8.79 2.55 -25.08
CA ARG A 120 -8.40 3.36 -23.89
C ARG A 120 -9.17 4.67 -23.83
N LEU A 121 -9.37 5.32 -24.96
CA LEU A 121 -10.17 6.52 -25.05
C LEU A 121 -11.62 6.25 -24.68
N VAL A 122 -12.23 5.17 -25.24
CA VAL A 122 -13.60 4.77 -24.89
C VAL A 122 -13.74 4.46 -23.42
N GLN A 123 -12.76 3.81 -22.80
CA GLN A 123 -12.74 3.58 -21.35
C GLN A 123 -12.67 4.89 -20.57
N GLN A 124 -11.80 5.83 -20.96
CA GLN A 124 -11.71 7.13 -20.30
C GLN A 124 -13.04 7.90 -20.40
N ILE A 125 -13.67 7.90 -21.57
CA ILE A 125 -14.97 8.53 -21.76
C ILE A 125 -16.03 7.86 -20.87
N ARG A 126 -16.09 6.54 -20.86
CA ARG A 126 -17.00 5.76 -20.03
C ARG A 126 -16.81 6.10 -18.55
N ASP A 127 -15.56 6.12 -18.06
CA ASP A 127 -15.25 6.44 -16.67
C ASP A 127 -15.68 7.87 -16.31
N ARG A 128 -15.40 8.84 -17.18
CA ARG A 128 -15.80 10.23 -16.97
C ARG A 128 -17.31 10.40 -16.87
N ILE A 129 -18.06 9.64 -17.68
CA ILE A 129 -19.53 9.65 -17.66
C ILE A 129 -20.06 8.89 -16.44
N ALA A 130 -19.54 7.70 -16.15
CA ALA A 130 -19.95 6.85 -15.02
C ALA A 130 -19.78 7.57 -13.69
N TYR A 131 -18.65 8.30 -13.52
CA TYR A 131 -18.34 9.05 -12.31
C TYR A 131 -18.82 10.51 -12.37
N ARG A 132 -19.68 10.85 -13.35
CA ARG A 132 -20.31 12.17 -13.50
C ARG A 132 -19.30 13.33 -13.58
N GLU A 133 -18.11 13.04 -14.06
CA GLU A 133 -17.06 14.02 -14.30
C GLU A 133 -17.33 14.83 -15.59
N MET A 134 -18.11 14.24 -16.49
CA MET A 134 -18.54 14.84 -17.74
C MET A 134 -20.04 14.54 -17.98
N PRO A 135 -20.80 15.51 -18.49
CA PRO A 135 -20.49 16.94 -18.66
C PRO A 135 -20.21 17.66 -17.33
N PRO A 136 -19.53 18.84 -17.34
CA PRO A 136 -19.32 19.67 -16.15
C PRO A 136 -20.65 20.15 -15.54
N GLU A 137 -20.64 20.48 -14.23
CA GLU A 137 -21.83 20.86 -13.45
C GLU A 137 -22.71 21.98 -14.08
N ASN A 138 -22.10 22.91 -14.82
CA ASN A 138 -22.80 24.04 -15.42
C ASN A 138 -23.31 23.75 -16.84
N GLU A 139 -23.16 22.52 -17.32
CA GLU A 139 -23.57 22.12 -18.66
C GLU A 139 -24.72 21.10 -18.60
N PRO A 140 -25.55 21.04 -19.66
CA PRO A 140 -26.62 20.05 -19.76
C PRO A 140 -26.08 18.65 -19.56
N SER A 141 -26.64 17.88 -18.61
CA SER A 141 -26.20 16.55 -18.25
C SER A 141 -27.29 15.51 -18.57
N PRO A 142 -26.91 14.27 -18.97
CA PRO A 142 -27.89 13.20 -19.13
C PRO A 142 -28.48 12.83 -17.76
N ASP A 143 -29.77 12.49 -17.74
CA ASP A 143 -30.40 11.94 -16.56
C ASP A 143 -29.78 10.56 -16.20
N ASP A 144 -30.09 10.07 -15.01
CA ASP A 144 -29.51 8.82 -14.50
C ASP A 144 -29.79 7.59 -15.35
N ALA A 145 -31.00 7.52 -15.93
CA ALA A 145 -31.37 6.41 -16.79
C ALA A 145 -30.58 6.42 -18.10
N LEU A 146 -30.47 7.57 -18.74
CA LEU A 146 -29.68 7.74 -19.96
C LEU A 146 -28.18 7.55 -19.68
N ARG A 147 -27.67 8.08 -18.57
CA ARG A 147 -26.27 7.90 -18.13
C ARG A 147 -25.93 6.43 -17.99
N ARG A 148 -26.74 5.65 -17.27
CA ARG A 148 -26.53 4.21 -17.14
C ARG A 148 -26.56 3.50 -18.50
N ARG A 149 -27.48 3.85 -19.39
CA ARG A 149 -27.54 3.28 -20.74
C ARG A 149 -26.29 3.61 -21.56
N ILE A 150 -25.76 4.84 -21.48
CA ILE A 150 -24.50 5.23 -22.14
C ILE A 150 -23.35 4.37 -21.61
N VAL A 151 -23.18 4.29 -20.29
CA VAL A 151 -22.11 3.50 -19.65
C VAL A 151 -22.19 2.02 -20.06
N ASN A 152 -23.38 1.40 -19.96
CA ASN A 152 -23.57 -0.01 -20.36
C ASN A 152 -23.25 -0.23 -21.86
N THR A 153 -23.55 0.74 -22.70
CA THR A 153 -23.25 0.66 -24.15
C THR A 153 -21.73 0.70 -24.37
N LEU A 154 -21.03 1.64 -23.75
CA LEU A 154 -19.58 1.76 -23.86
C LEU A 154 -18.86 0.53 -23.26
N ASP A 155 -19.32 0.00 -22.13
CA ASP A 155 -18.83 -1.26 -21.57
C ASP A 155 -19.04 -2.44 -22.53
N GLY A 156 -20.20 -2.51 -23.18
CA GLY A 156 -20.49 -3.51 -24.19
C GLY A 156 -19.56 -3.41 -25.38
N GLN A 157 -19.22 -2.21 -25.83
CA GLN A 157 -18.27 -1.95 -26.92
C GLN A 157 -16.85 -2.33 -26.52
N ILE A 158 -16.38 -1.93 -25.34
CA ILE A 158 -15.07 -2.33 -24.81
C ILE A 158 -14.96 -3.84 -24.75
N ARG A 159 -15.95 -4.52 -24.13
CA ARG A 159 -15.95 -6.01 -24.06
C ARG A 159 -16.05 -6.67 -25.42
N GLY A 160 -16.81 -6.08 -26.36
CA GLY A 160 -16.89 -6.56 -27.75
C GLY A 160 -15.54 -6.51 -28.43
N TYR A 161 -14.86 -5.39 -28.31
CA TYR A 161 -13.52 -5.16 -28.87
C TYR A 161 -12.48 -6.13 -28.28
N LEU A 162 -12.42 -6.24 -26.94
CA LEU A 162 -11.46 -7.09 -26.23
C LEU A 162 -11.64 -8.60 -26.50
N ARG A 163 -12.83 -9.05 -26.94
CA ARG A 163 -13.04 -10.44 -27.34
C ARG A 163 -12.33 -10.81 -28.64
N THR A 164 -12.07 -9.85 -29.49
CA THR A 164 -11.48 -10.05 -30.82
C THR A 164 -10.07 -9.49 -30.95
N HIS A 165 -9.68 -8.62 -30.03
CA HIS A 165 -8.39 -7.93 -30.02
C HIS A 165 -7.73 -8.08 -28.65
N ASP A 166 -6.63 -8.81 -28.61
CA ASP A 166 -5.75 -8.80 -27.45
C ASP A 166 -4.77 -7.62 -27.61
N LEU A 167 -4.97 -6.59 -26.81
CA LEU A 167 -4.12 -5.39 -26.85
C LEU A 167 -2.70 -5.63 -26.35
N GLY A 168 -2.42 -6.86 -25.88
CA GLY A 168 -1.17 -7.19 -25.24
C GLY A 168 -0.90 -6.37 -23.98
N VAL A 169 -0.41 -6.99 -22.96
CA VAL A 169 0.08 -6.31 -21.77
C VAL A 169 1.59 -6.48 -21.74
N PRO A 170 2.37 -5.43 -21.47
CA PRO A 170 3.82 -5.59 -21.37
C PRO A 170 4.19 -6.68 -20.39
N VAL A 171 5.00 -7.65 -20.79
CA VAL A 171 5.60 -8.62 -19.88
C VAL A 171 6.52 -7.88 -18.95
N VAL A 172 6.20 -7.85 -17.66
CA VAL A 172 6.98 -7.13 -16.68
C VAL A 172 7.78 -8.13 -15.87
N MET A 173 9.05 -8.28 -16.22
CA MET A 173 10.02 -8.92 -15.34
C MET A 173 10.34 -7.93 -14.21
N ARG A 174 10.03 -8.29 -12.97
CA ARG A 174 10.32 -7.44 -11.80
C ARG A 174 11.33 -8.07 -10.87
N ARG A 175 12.20 -7.28 -10.30
CA ARG A 175 13.06 -7.74 -9.21
C ARG A 175 12.31 -7.69 -7.86
N LEU A 176 12.82 -8.42 -6.90
CA LEU A 176 12.40 -8.28 -5.51
C LEU A 176 12.72 -6.87 -5.01
N ASN A 177 11.77 -6.24 -4.34
CA ASN A 177 12.03 -5.05 -3.57
C ASN A 177 12.73 -5.41 -2.24
N ARG A 178 13.12 -4.40 -1.46
CA ARG A 178 13.87 -4.61 -0.21
C ARG A 178 13.12 -5.43 0.82
N TYR A 179 11.82 -5.24 0.93
CA TYR A 179 10.95 -5.99 1.85
C TYR A 179 10.82 -7.46 1.42
N GLU A 180 10.56 -7.72 0.14
CA GLU A 180 10.44 -9.05 -0.44
C GLU A 180 11.75 -9.83 -0.37
N TYR A 181 12.90 -9.19 -0.67
CA TYR A 181 14.21 -9.82 -0.58
C TYR A 181 14.52 -10.25 0.87
N ASN A 182 14.28 -9.39 1.86
CA ASN A 182 14.44 -9.74 3.26
C ASN A 182 13.59 -10.96 3.64
N ASN A 183 12.31 -10.95 3.30
CA ASN A 183 11.41 -12.05 3.62
C ASN A 183 11.82 -13.35 2.91
N ALA A 184 12.17 -13.26 1.62
CA ALA A 184 12.62 -14.42 0.85
C ALA A 184 13.88 -15.06 1.44
N VAL A 185 14.88 -14.27 1.85
CA VAL A 185 16.09 -14.80 2.50
C VAL A 185 15.79 -15.37 3.87
N ARG A 186 14.98 -14.67 4.68
CA ARG A 186 14.57 -15.12 6.01
C ARG A 186 13.88 -16.48 5.92
N ASP A 187 12.92 -16.62 5.02
CA ASP A 187 12.10 -17.83 4.92
C ASP A 187 12.87 -18.98 4.25
N LEU A 188 13.73 -18.70 3.24
CA LEU A 188 14.60 -19.70 2.62
C LEU A 188 15.56 -20.38 3.61
N LEU A 189 16.13 -19.59 4.51
CA LEU A 189 17.13 -20.05 5.47
C LEU A 189 16.55 -20.26 6.88
N HIS A 190 15.24 -20.11 7.04
CA HIS A 190 14.53 -20.16 8.32
C HIS A 190 15.21 -19.30 9.40
N LEU A 191 15.58 -18.06 9.05
CA LEU A 191 16.22 -17.15 9.98
C LEU A 191 15.26 -16.75 11.11
N ARG A 192 15.79 -16.55 12.30
CA ARG A 192 14.99 -16.17 13.49
C ARG A 192 14.37 -14.78 13.41
N GLY A 193 14.71 -13.98 12.42
CA GLY A 193 14.16 -12.63 12.17
C GLY A 193 14.70 -12.03 10.89
N ASP A 194 14.52 -10.73 10.74
CA ASP A 194 14.95 -9.99 9.56
C ASP A 194 16.48 -9.98 9.40
N ILE A 195 16.97 -9.85 8.16
CA ILE A 195 18.42 -9.78 7.88
C ILE A 195 19.00 -8.38 8.10
N TYR A 196 18.15 -7.35 7.97
CA TYR A 196 18.50 -5.95 8.21
C TYR A 196 17.25 -5.17 8.69
N PRO A 197 17.43 -3.99 9.28
CA PRO A 197 16.30 -3.16 9.68
C PRO A 197 15.42 -2.76 8.49
N LEU A 198 14.10 -2.94 8.64
CA LEU A 198 13.09 -2.56 7.68
C LEU A 198 12.23 -1.43 8.26
N PRO A 199 12.48 -0.17 7.87
CA PRO A 199 11.63 0.95 8.28
C PRO A 199 10.18 0.81 7.78
N GLU A 200 9.96 0.01 6.76
CA GLU A 200 8.65 -0.34 6.22
C GLU A 200 7.79 -1.12 7.22
N LYS A 201 8.39 -1.87 8.13
CA LYS A 201 7.67 -2.57 9.20
C LYS A 201 7.34 -1.60 10.33
N THR A 202 6.18 -0.94 10.21
CA THR A 202 5.71 0.05 11.19
C THR A 202 5.41 -0.58 12.55
N ILE A 203 4.76 -1.75 12.54
CA ILE A 203 4.38 -2.48 13.75
C ILE A 203 5.39 -3.59 14.01
N ARG A 204 6.07 -3.54 15.16
CA ARG A 204 6.97 -4.60 15.62
C ARG A 204 6.29 -5.41 16.71
N VAL A 205 6.38 -6.70 16.59
CA VAL A 205 5.72 -7.66 17.48
C VAL A 205 6.72 -8.21 18.46
N ASP A 206 6.49 -8.04 19.76
CA ASP A 206 7.26 -8.69 20.81
C ASP A 206 6.69 -10.04 21.20
N SER A 207 5.36 -10.18 21.10
CA SER A 207 4.64 -11.42 21.33
C SER A 207 3.71 -11.70 20.13
N PRO A 208 3.58 -12.95 19.70
CA PRO A 208 2.70 -13.28 18.59
C PRO A 208 1.24 -12.99 18.96
N TYR A 209 0.67 -11.92 18.42
CA TYR A 209 -0.75 -11.59 18.56
C TYR A 209 -1.53 -11.89 17.27
N PHE A 210 -0.83 -11.96 16.13
CA PHE A 210 -1.44 -12.18 14.83
C PHE A 210 -1.53 -13.68 14.55
N ASP A 211 -2.71 -14.24 14.80
CA ASP A 211 -3.04 -15.65 14.57
C ASP A 211 -4.31 -15.74 13.69
N PRO A 212 -4.15 -15.64 12.35
CA PRO A 212 -5.28 -15.67 11.43
C PRO A 212 -5.99 -17.04 11.41
N ALA A 213 -5.31 -18.13 11.77
CA ALA A 213 -5.95 -19.45 11.87
C ALA A 213 -7.02 -19.50 12.96
N SER A 214 -6.95 -18.65 13.98
CA SER A 214 -7.95 -18.54 15.03
C SER A 214 -9.28 -17.95 14.55
N GLY A 215 -9.30 -17.23 13.44
CA GLY A 215 -10.46 -16.47 12.97
C GLY A 215 -10.90 -15.35 13.92
N ARG A 216 -10.10 -15.04 14.92
CA ARG A 216 -10.40 -14.01 15.92
C ARG A 216 -9.18 -13.13 16.18
N PHE A 217 -9.34 -11.85 15.95
CA PHE A 217 -8.32 -10.87 16.30
C PHE A 217 -8.45 -10.45 17.78
N PRO A 218 -7.35 -10.36 18.55
CA PRO A 218 -7.42 -10.10 19.98
C PRO A 218 -8.00 -8.72 20.29
N ASP A 219 -8.77 -8.63 21.37
CA ASP A 219 -9.34 -7.37 21.85
C ASP A 219 -8.30 -6.45 22.51
N GLU A 220 -7.19 -7.04 23.00
CA GLU A 220 -6.05 -6.31 23.58
C GLU A 220 -4.75 -6.89 23.05
N LEU A 221 -3.82 -6.02 22.69
CA LEU A 221 -2.52 -6.42 22.20
C LEU A 221 -1.45 -5.37 22.52
N SER A 222 -0.20 -5.84 22.55
CA SER A 222 0.96 -4.96 22.74
C SER A 222 1.82 -4.99 21.48
N VAL A 223 2.15 -3.82 20.98
CA VAL A 223 3.05 -3.65 19.85
C VAL A 223 4.10 -2.61 20.16
N ARG A 224 5.28 -2.79 19.61
CA ARG A 224 6.30 -1.73 19.60
C ARG A 224 6.20 -0.98 18.29
N ASN A 225 6.15 0.33 18.41
CA ASN A 225 6.27 1.23 17.29
C ASN A 225 7.66 1.85 17.36
N ARG A 226 8.50 1.57 16.39
CA ARG A 226 9.71 2.36 16.23
C ARG A 226 9.48 3.44 15.19
N ALA A 227 9.64 4.69 15.63
CA ALA A 227 9.85 5.77 14.68
C ALA A 227 11.06 5.44 13.80
N MET A 228 10.99 5.79 12.52
CA MET A 228 12.17 5.74 11.64
C MET A 228 13.17 6.77 12.14
N GLY A 229 14.07 6.35 13.00
CA GLY A 229 15.15 7.14 13.56
C GLY A 229 16.51 6.63 13.10
N LYS A 230 17.53 7.41 13.40
CA LYS A 230 18.93 7.11 13.13
C LYS A 230 19.37 5.70 13.59
N GLU A 231 18.81 5.24 14.71
CA GLU A 231 19.07 3.91 15.28
C GLU A 231 18.74 2.73 14.36
N HIS A 232 17.81 2.90 13.42
CA HIS A 232 17.46 1.83 12.47
C HIS A 232 18.50 1.64 11.36
N ILE A 233 19.27 2.69 11.09
CA ILE A 233 20.32 2.66 10.09
C ILE A 233 21.63 2.18 10.73
N GLU A 234 21.82 2.46 12.01
CA GLU A 234 23.08 2.16 12.74
C GLU A 234 23.08 0.79 13.43
N ASN A 235 21.92 0.23 13.81
CA ASN A 235 21.85 -1.07 14.47
C ASN A 235 21.67 -2.19 13.43
N GLN A 236 22.77 -2.78 13.01
CA GLN A 236 22.77 -3.99 12.18
C GLN A 236 22.18 -5.17 12.96
N ILE A 237 21.27 -5.94 12.33
CA ILE A 237 20.72 -7.18 12.91
C ILE A 237 21.75 -8.29 12.76
N LEU A 238 22.33 -8.41 11.56
CA LEU A 238 23.48 -9.24 11.26
C LEU A 238 24.67 -8.32 11.00
N THR A 239 25.75 -8.50 11.73
CA THR A 239 26.96 -7.66 11.61
C THR A 239 27.51 -7.72 10.19
N GLY A 240 27.76 -6.55 9.59
CA GLY A 240 28.26 -6.41 8.22
C GLY A 240 27.15 -6.40 7.15
N VAL A 241 25.90 -6.72 7.48
CA VAL A 241 24.79 -6.72 6.52
C VAL A 241 24.16 -5.33 6.44
N THR A 242 24.27 -4.71 5.28
CA THR A 242 23.70 -3.39 5.02
C THR A 242 22.60 -3.49 3.97
N PRO A 243 21.39 -2.94 4.21
CA PRO A 243 20.32 -2.96 3.23
C PRO A 243 20.68 -2.09 2.01
N PHE A 244 20.20 -2.47 0.85
CA PHE A 244 20.19 -1.56 -0.30
C PHE A 244 19.13 -0.45 -0.15
N ALA A 245 19.16 0.53 -1.05
CA ALA A 245 18.27 1.69 -1.00
C ALA A 245 16.78 1.28 -0.96
N ILE A 246 15.97 2.10 -0.28
CA ILE A 246 14.51 1.91 -0.25
C ILE A 246 13.96 2.07 -1.66
N ASP A 247 13.16 1.11 -2.08
CA ASP A 247 12.40 1.21 -3.32
C ASP A 247 11.25 2.20 -3.13
N LEU A 248 11.20 3.19 -3.98
CA LEU A 248 10.16 4.21 -3.92
C LEU A 248 8.81 3.61 -4.35
N GLN A 249 7.76 4.07 -3.69
CA GLN A 249 6.41 3.77 -4.11
C GLN A 249 6.14 4.49 -5.44
N ALA A 250 5.61 3.75 -6.42
CA ALA A 250 5.21 4.32 -7.70
C ALA A 250 4.14 5.40 -7.51
N GLU A 251 4.12 6.40 -8.36
CA GLU A 251 3.04 7.39 -8.38
C GLU A 251 1.71 6.69 -8.65
N GLY A 252 0.75 6.84 -7.73
CA GLY A 252 -0.53 6.13 -7.78
C GLY A 252 -0.45 4.61 -7.69
N GLY A 253 0.66 4.02 -7.18
CA GLY A 253 0.85 2.58 -7.12
C GLY A 253 1.69 2.10 -5.95
N PHE A 254 2.32 0.95 -6.13
CA PHE A 254 3.07 0.21 -5.11
C PHE A 254 4.55 0.10 -5.47
N ASN A 255 5.41 -0.17 -4.48
CA ASN A 255 6.85 -0.33 -4.69
C ASN A 255 7.24 -1.70 -5.29
N ASN A 256 6.27 -2.54 -5.61
CA ASN A 256 6.48 -3.82 -6.30
C ASN A 256 6.19 -3.76 -7.80
N ARG A 257 5.97 -2.57 -8.38
CA ARG A 257 5.76 -2.40 -9.82
C ARG A 257 7.04 -2.67 -10.60
N GLY A 258 6.97 -3.60 -11.54
CA GLY A 258 8.10 -3.93 -12.38
C GLY A 258 8.62 -2.77 -13.23
N SER A 259 7.76 -1.89 -13.72
CA SER A 259 8.15 -0.69 -14.48
C SER A 259 9.03 0.29 -13.70
N GLU A 260 8.91 0.29 -12.37
CA GLU A 260 9.62 1.22 -11.48
C GLU A 260 10.88 0.59 -10.83
N LEU A 261 10.95 -0.74 -10.83
CA LEU A 261 12.02 -1.49 -10.17
C LEU A 261 13.25 -1.68 -11.09
N GLY A 262 13.91 -0.59 -11.43
CA GLY A 262 15.15 -0.63 -12.21
C GLY A 262 16.31 -1.35 -11.49
N MET A 263 17.33 -1.76 -12.25
CA MET A 263 18.58 -2.33 -11.76
C MET A 263 19.75 -1.42 -12.15
N SER A 264 20.25 -0.65 -11.21
CA SER A 264 21.47 0.13 -11.40
C SER A 264 22.71 -0.74 -11.12
N PRO A 265 23.89 -0.38 -11.66
CA PRO A 265 25.14 -1.07 -11.32
C PRO A 265 25.43 -1.10 -9.81
N VAL A 266 25.16 -0.01 -9.09
CA VAL A 266 25.35 0.06 -7.62
C VAL A 266 24.41 -0.89 -6.90
N LEU A 267 23.18 -1.05 -7.38
CA LEU A 267 22.23 -1.99 -6.80
C LEU A 267 22.64 -3.44 -7.05
N LEU A 268 23.17 -3.73 -8.26
CA LEU A 268 23.71 -5.05 -8.56
C LEU A 268 24.89 -5.41 -7.63
N GLU A 269 25.82 -4.48 -7.42
CA GLU A 269 26.93 -4.64 -6.45
C GLU A 269 26.39 -4.89 -5.03
N SER A 270 25.32 -4.20 -4.64
CA SER A 270 24.67 -4.41 -3.34
C SER A 270 24.11 -5.83 -3.20
N PHE A 271 23.46 -6.39 -4.21
CA PHE A 271 22.99 -7.78 -4.17
C PHE A 271 24.14 -8.81 -4.10
N LEU A 272 25.21 -8.58 -4.85
CA LEU A 272 26.40 -9.42 -4.80
C LEU A 272 27.06 -9.39 -3.40
N ALA A 273 27.15 -8.20 -2.81
CA ALA A 273 27.69 -8.04 -1.45
C ALA A 273 26.78 -8.69 -0.39
N LEU A 274 25.46 -8.52 -0.50
CA LEU A 274 24.49 -9.09 0.44
C LEU A 274 24.59 -10.61 0.52
N GLY A 275 24.66 -11.30 -0.62
CA GLY A 275 24.79 -12.76 -0.63
C GLY A 275 25.95 -13.25 0.25
N THR A 276 27.10 -12.56 0.19
CA THR A 276 28.27 -12.91 0.97
C THR A 276 28.18 -12.44 2.43
N THR A 277 27.79 -11.16 2.65
CA THR A 277 27.79 -10.58 4.00
C THR A 277 26.78 -11.24 4.94
N ILE A 278 25.66 -11.75 4.40
CA ILE A 278 24.65 -12.47 5.19
C ILE A 278 25.27 -13.77 5.77
N VAL A 279 25.85 -14.62 4.92
CA VAL A 279 26.39 -15.93 5.37
C VAL A 279 27.68 -15.81 6.16
N ASP A 280 28.43 -14.71 5.99
CA ASP A 280 29.66 -14.41 6.70
C ASP A 280 29.46 -13.66 8.02
N SER A 281 28.23 -13.20 8.30
CA SER A 281 27.95 -12.54 9.58
C SER A 281 28.26 -13.46 10.76
N PRO A 282 28.95 -12.97 11.81
CA PRO A 282 29.29 -13.76 12.98
C PRO A 282 28.07 -14.40 13.68
N GLU A 283 26.93 -13.76 13.61
CA GLU A 283 25.66 -14.21 14.21
C GLU A 283 24.97 -15.29 13.38
N PHE A 284 25.32 -15.43 12.10
CA PHE A 284 24.59 -16.24 11.13
C PHE A 284 24.37 -17.69 11.58
N ASP A 285 25.38 -18.36 12.07
CA ASP A 285 25.30 -19.78 12.45
C ASP A 285 24.23 -20.01 13.53
N GLY A 286 24.18 -19.14 14.53
CA GLY A 286 23.17 -19.20 15.60
C GLY A 286 21.81 -18.60 15.22
N TYR A 287 21.77 -17.83 14.14
CA TYR A 287 20.55 -17.15 13.66
C TYR A 287 19.80 -18.00 12.62
N CYS A 288 20.48 -18.92 11.94
CA CYS A 288 19.97 -19.77 10.89
C CYS A 288 19.29 -21.02 11.43
N GLY A 289 17.98 -21.15 11.28
CA GLY A 289 17.21 -22.34 11.67
C GLY A 289 17.45 -23.54 10.77
N SER A 290 17.92 -23.32 9.53
CA SER A 290 18.32 -24.40 8.62
C SER A 290 19.76 -24.86 8.76
N TRP A 291 20.46 -24.47 9.84
CA TRP A 291 21.90 -24.80 10.02
C TRP A 291 22.16 -26.28 9.88
N ASP A 292 21.48 -27.13 10.66
CA ASP A 292 21.71 -28.56 10.71
C ASP A 292 21.36 -29.30 9.42
N THR A 293 20.32 -28.81 8.74
CA THR A 293 19.81 -29.43 7.51
C THR A 293 20.54 -28.98 6.25
N LEU A 294 21.11 -27.77 6.25
CA LEU A 294 21.76 -27.20 5.07
C LEU A 294 23.27 -27.08 5.20
N PHE A 295 23.80 -26.57 6.31
CA PHE A 295 25.22 -26.20 6.45
C PHE A 295 26.05 -27.20 7.23
N ALA A 296 25.50 -27.90 8.24
CA ALA A 296 26.27 -28.82 9.06
C ALA A 296 26.88 -29.95 8.23
N ALA A 297 28.16 -30.25 8.49
CA ALA A 297 28.83 -31.38 7.83
C ALA A 297 28.10 -32.70 8.16
N PRO A 298 27.95 -33.61 7.19
CA PRO A 298 27.38 -34.92 7.48
C PRO A 298 28.28 -35.66 8.49
N PRO A 299 27.70 -36.52 9.38
CA PRO A 299 28.45 -37.24 10.38
C PRO A 299 29.50 -38.13 9.73
N MET A 300 30.73 -38.04 10.23
CA MET A 300 31.80 -38.91 9.80
C MET A 300 31.65 -40.31 10.45
N PRO A 301 31.81 -41.38 9.70
CA PRO A 301 31.78 -42.72 10.29
C PRO A 301 32.94 -42.94 11.25
N PRO A 302 32.83 -43.87 12.21
CA PRO A 302 33.93 -44.25 13.03
C PRO A 302 35.14 -44.69 12.20
N PRO A 303 36.38 -44.52 12.70
CA PRO A 303 37.58 -44.97 11.98
C PRO A 303 37.51 -46.45 11.58
N GLY A 304 37.70 -46.74 10.28
CA GLY A 304 37.66 -48.08 9.73
C GLY A 304 36.31 -48.53 9.13
N GLN A 305 35.26 -47.70 9.17
CA GLN A 305 34.01 -47.96 8.44
C GLN A 305 33.92 -47.06 7.20
N PRO A 306 33.48 -47.58 6.03
CA PRO A 306 33.24 -46.72 4.88
C PRO A 306 32.12 -45.72 5.20
N PRO A 307 32.20 -44.48 4.70
CA PRO A 307 31.13 -43.51 4.87
C PRO A 307 29.83 -44.06 4.29
N THR A 308 28.76 -44.05 5.10
CA THR A 308 27.42 -44.45 4.69
C THR A 308 26.84 -43.46 3.67
N THR A 309 27.33 -42.22 3.68
CA THR A 309 26.89 -41.15 2.76
C THR A 309 28.14 -40.32 2.41
N ARG A 310 28.39 -40.10 1.14
CA ARG A 310 29.48 -39.21 0.69
C ARG A 310 29.06 -37.73 0.87
N PRO A 311 29.92 -36.88 1.43
CA PRO A 311 29.61 -35.46 1.65
C PRO A 311 29.17 -34.74 0.35
N GLU A 312 29.75 -35.12 -0.80
CA GLU A 312 29.38 -34.55 -2.11
C GLU A 312 27.94 -34.89 -2.47
N ALA A 313 27.50 -36.12 -2.21
CA ALA A 313 26.11 -36.54 -2.49
C ALA A 313 25.11 -35.79 -1.58
N VAL A 314 25.48 -35.59 -0.30
CA VAL A 314 24.69 -34.81 0.65
C VAL A 314 24.57 -33.36 0.18
N ALA A 315 25.68 -32.75 -0.24
CA ALA A 315 25.68 -31.39 -0.75
C ALA A 315 24.78 -31.25 -2.00
N ARG A 316 24.90 -32.22 -2.93
CA ARG A 316 24.05 -32.22 -4.14
C ARG A 316 22.55 -32.30 -3.81
N GLU A 317 22.18 -33.16 -2.87
CA GLU A 317 20.78 -33.31 -2.43
C GLU A 317 20.26 -32.01 -1.78
N ARG A 318 21.07 -31.43 -0.85
CA ARG A 318 20.71 -30.17 -0.18
C ARG A 318 20.60 -29.00 -1.15
N LEU A 319 21.53 -28.89 -2.11
CA LEU A 319 21.52 -27.88 -3.13
C LEU A 319 20.30 -28.04 -4.07
N ALA A 320 19.93 -29.27 -4.44
CA ALA A 320 18.76 -29.49 -5.29
C ALA A 320 17.48 -28.90 -4.67
N ARG A 321 17.25 -29.18 -3.37
CA ARG A 321 16.10 -28.64 -2.62
C ARG A 321 16.18 -27.12 -2.46
N LEU A 322 17.35 -26.59 -2.08
CA LEU A 322 17.55 -25.16 -1.93
C LEU A 322 17.30 -24.40 -3.22
N LEU A 323 17.82 -24.89 -4.36
CA LEU A 323 17.68 -24.25 -5.65
C LEU A 323 16.24 -24.23 -6.14
N GLU A 324 15.47 -25.32 -5.92
CA GLU A 324 14.07 -25.39 -6.30
C GLU A 324 13.25 -24.33 -5.57
N VAL A 325 13.41 -24.21 -4.26
CA VAL A 325 12.72 -23.19 -3.46
C VAL A 325 13.20 -21.79 -3.81
N ALA A 326 14.51 -21.58 -3.90
CA ALA A 326 15.09 -20.26 -4.17
C ALA A 326 14.75 -19.71 -5.55
N PHE A 327 14.78 -20.58 -6.56
CA PHE A 327 14.53 -20.19 -7.95
C PHE A 327 13.08 -20.40 -8.39
N ARG A 328 12.28 -21.05 -7.53
CA ARG A 328 10.83 -21.21 -7.76
C ARG A 328 10.53 -21.85 -9.13
N CYS A 329 11.35 -22.84 -9.50
CA CYS A 329 11.20 -23.56 -10.77
C CYS A 329 11.76 -24.98 -10.62
N ARG A 330 11.38 -25.85 -11.55
CA ARG A 330 12.02 -27.17 -11.66
C ARG A 330 13.49 -27.01 -12.00
N ILE A 331 14.35 -27.70 -11.27
CA ILE A 331 15.80 -27.63 -11.44
C ILE A 331 16.24 -28.76 -12.38
N ASP A 332 16.94 -28.39 -13.45
CA ASP A 332 17.61 -29.35 -14.33
C ASP A 332 18.99 -29.73 -13.80
N ASP A 333 19.52 -30.84 -14.32
CA ASP A 333 20.83 -31.36 -13.89
C ASP A 333 21.97 -30.38 -14.23
N GLU A 334 21.89 -29.62 -15.32
CA GLU A 334 22.94 -28.67 -15.69
C GLU A 334 23.08 -27.55 -14.68
N LEU A 335 21.95 -26.99 -14.26
CA LEU A 335 21.93 -25.94 -13.24
C LEU A 335 22.41 -26.47 -11.88
N LEU A 336 21.92 -27.65 -11.47
CA LEU A 336 22.34 -28.29 -10.23
C LEU A 336 23.86 -28.59 -10.24
N ASP A 337 24.38 -29.14 -11.35
CA ASP A 337 25.81 -29.44 -11.50
C ASP A 337 26.71 -28.20 -11.42
N ARG A 338 26.21 -27.04 -11.89
CA ARG A 338 26.92 -25.76 -11.78
C ARG A 338 27.15 -25.36 -10.32
N TYR A 339 26.11 -25.39 -9.50
CA TYR A 339 26.23 -25.04 -8.07
C TYR A 339 26.97 -26.13 -7.28
N HIS A 340 26.75 -27.39 -7.62
CA HIS A 340 27.43 -28.50 -7.00
C HIS A 340 28.96 -28.48 -7.28
N ARG A 341 29.38 -28.18 -8.51
CA ARG A 341 30.80 -27.98 -8.85
C ARG A 341 31.43 -26.84 -8.06
N ALA A 342 30.72 -25.68 -7.99
CA ALA A 342 31.21 -24.55 -7.17
C ALA A 342 31.39 -24.95 -5.69
N PHE A 343 30.48 -25.77 -5.14
CA PHE A 343 30.63 -26.34 -3.80
C PHE A 343 31.86 -27.23 -3.72
N ILE A 344 32.08 -28.16 -4.66
CA ILE A 344 33.25 -29.09 -4.67
C ILE A 344 34.54 -28.30 -4.70
N ASP A 345 34.69 -27.37 -5.67
CA ASP A 345 35.90 -26.55 -5.81
C ASP A 345 36.23 -25.81 -4.50
N ARG A 346 35.23 -25.31 -3.83
CA ARG A 346 35.38 -24.57 -2.59
C ARG A 346 35.68 -25.48 -1.41
N TRP A 347 35.04 -26.66 -1.37
CA TRP A 347 35.30 -27.65 -0.33
C TRP A 347 36.73 -28.21 -0.42
N GLU A 348 37.20 -28.54 -1.61
CA GLU A 348 38.59 -28.96 -1.84
C GLU A 348 39.59 -27.88 -1.45
N ALA A 349 39.32 -26.62 -1.72
CA ALA A 349 40.17 -25.49 -1.38
C ALA A 349 40.25 -25.23 0.16
N THR A 350 39.14 -25.44 0.89
CA THR A 350 39.02 -25.04 2.31
C THR A 350 39.05 -26.20 3.30
N GLY A 351 38.71 -27.41 2.85
CA GLY A 351 38.51 -28.58 3.73
C GLY A 351 37.25 -28.44 4.62
N SER A 352 36.44 -27.40 4.46
CA SER A 352 35.29 -27.10 5.31
C SER A 352 33.98 -27.21 4.55
N PHE A 353 33.17 -28.22 4.87
CA PHE A 353 31.83 -28.42 4.29
C PHE A 353 30.91 -27.23 4.60
N PRO A 354 30.79 -26.71 5.85
CA PRO A 354 29.95 -25.54 6.13
C PRO A 354 30.39 -24.31 5.33
N ARG A 355 31.69 -24.09 5.16
CA ARG A 355 32.18 -22.94 4.38
C ARG A 355 31.80 -23.07 2.92
N ALA A 356 31.99 -24.22 2.32
CA ALA A 356 31.62 -24.44 0.93
C ALA A 356 30.12 -24.30 0.69
N MET A 357 29.28 -24.76 1.62
CA MET A 357 27.84 -24.54 1.57
C MET A 357 27.45 -23.05 1.71
N LYS A 358 28.09 -22.31 2.62
CA LYS A 358 27.89 -20.87 2.75
C LYS A 358 28.18 -20.12 1.45
N ASP A 359 29.30 -20.44 0.79
CA ASP A 359 29.67 -19.80 -0.48
C ASP A 359 28.70 -20.16 -1.61
N ALA A 360 28.21 -21.42 -1.65
CA ALA A 360 27.17 -21.81 -2.62
C ALA A 360 25.84 -21.07 -2.37
N VAL A 361 25.41 -20.93 -1.12
CA VAL A 361 24.21 -20.17 -0.73
C VAL A 361 24.38 -18.69 -1.07
N ALA A 362 25.53 -18.09 -0.80
CA ALA A 362 25.82 -16.70 -1.19
C ALA A 362 25.63 -16.48 -2.69
N ALA A 363 26.11 -17.42 -3.52
CA ALA A 363 25.92 -17.37 -4.97
C ALA A 363 24.44 -17.51 -5.37
N VAL A 364 23.65 -18.31 -4.64
CA VAL A 364 22.21 -18.42 -4.86
C VAL A 364 21.51 -17.08 -4.57
N LEU A 365 21.79 -16.46 -3.41
CA LEU A 365 21.17 -15.20 -2.97
C LEU A 365 21.49 -14.02 -3.91
N ALA A 366 22.65 -14.07 -4.58
CA ALA A 366 23.09 -13.07 -5.56
C ALA A 366 22.64 -13.40 -7.00
N SER A 367 22.04 -14.56 -7.22
CA SER A 367 21.63 -15.00 -8.57
C SER A 367 20.47 -14.17 -9.11
N PRO A 368 20.50 -13.77 -10.41
CA PRO A 368 19.33 -13.19 -11.06
C PRO A 368 18.07 -14.06 -10.94
N ARG A 369 18.20 -15.40 -10.94
CA ARG A 369 17.06 -16.33 -10.76
C ARG A 369 16.42 -16.22 -9.37
N PHE A 370 17.17 -15.79 -8.36
CA PHE A 370 16.63 -15.49 -7.01
C PHE A 370 16.03 -14.09 -6.97
N ILE A 371 16.75 -13.10 -7.52
CA ILE A 371 16.42 -11.68 -7.40
C ILE A 371 15.19 -11.30 -8.25
N TYR A 372 15.02 -11.91 -9.43
CA TYR A 372 13.94 -11.56 -10.34
C TYR A 372 12.77 -12.55 -10.27
N LEU A 373 11.56 -12.01 -10.31
CA LEU A 373 10.34 -12.73 -10.63
C LEU A 373 10.17 -12.64 -12.14
N ALA A 374 10.50 -13.73 -12.82
CA ALA A 374 10.40 -13.83 -14.26
C ALA A 374 9.31 -14.85 -14.61
N GLU A 375 8.43 -14.49 -15.51
CA GLU A 375 7.44 -15.38 -16.10
C GLU A 375 7.85 -15.64 -17.56
N ALA A 376 7.57 -16.82 -18.04
CA ALA A 376 7.83 -17.11 -19.44
C ALA A 376 6.92 -16.24 -20.32
N ALA A 377 7.41 -15.80 -21.47
CA ALA A 377 6.57 -15.10 -22.44
C ALA A 377 5.46 -16.05 -22.94
N ALA A 378 4.24 -15.52 -23.08
CA ALA A 378 3.15 -16.26 -23.67
C ALA A 378 3.53 -16.68 -25.11
N THR A 379 3.38 -17.96 -25.41
CA THR A 379 3.50 -18.48 -26.76
C THR A 379 2.13 -18.70 -27.36
N ALA A 380 2.03 -18.75 -28.69
CA ALA A 380 0.74 -19.00 -29.36
C ALA A 380 0.11 -20.31 -28.86
N GLY A 381 -0.96 -20.20 -28.04
CA GLY A 381 -1.67 -21.33 -27.46
C GLY A 381 -1.34 -21.66 -26.00
N GLU A 382 -0.30 -21.06 -25.40
CA GLU A 382 0.01 -21.19 -23.96
C GLU A 382 -0.06 -19.83 -23.27
N THR A 383 -1.25 -19.47 -22.84
CA THR A 383 -1.48 -18.21 -22.09
C THR A 383 -1.51 -18.42 -20.58
N GLN A 384 -1.73 -19.64 -20.10
CA GLN A 384 -1.78 -19.91 -18.67
C GLN A 384 -0.38 -20.00 -18.06
N LEU A 385 -0.26 -19.51 -16.81
CA LEU A 385 0.92 -19.72 -15.99
C LEU A 385 1.10 -21.21 -15.70
N ASP A 386 2.35 -21.65 -15.58
CA ASP A 386 2.62 -22.96 -15.03
C ASP A 386 2.43 -22.99 -13.49
N GLY A 387 2.53 -24.18 -12.90
CA GLY A 387 2.31 -24.34 -11.45
C GLY A 387 3.29 -23.54 -10.59
N TYR A 388 4.57 -23.45 -10.99
CA TYR A 388 5.60 -22.71 -10.24
C TYR A 388 5.43 -21.19 -10.38
N GLU A 389 5.09 -20.71 -11.57
CA GLU A 389 4.79 -19.30 -11.83
C GLU A 389 3.58 -18.86 -11.00
N LEU A 390 2.51 -19.67 -10.98
CA LEU A 390 1.30 -19.40 -10.17
C LEU A 390 1.59 -19.44 -8.67
N ALA A 391 2.37 -20.43 -8.20
CA ALA A 391 2.81 -20.51 -6.80
C ALA A 391 3.63 -19.27 -6.39
N THR A 392 4.49 -18.80 -7.29
CA THR A 392 5.30 -17.59 -7.09
C THR A 392 4.41 -16.35 -6.98
N ARG A 393 3.48 -16.14 -7.92
CA ARG A 393 2.54 -15.00 -7.83
C ARG A 393 1.75 -15.04 -6.53
N LEU A 394 1.21 -16.20 -6.18
CA LEU A 394 0.38 -16.37 -4.99
C LEU A 394 1.17 -16.07 -3.71
N SER A 395 2.39 -16.61 -3.57
CA SER A 395 3.20 -16.42 -2.37
C SER A 395 3.69 -14.97 -2.22
N PHE A 396 4.12 -14.33 -3.30
CA PHE A 396 4.52 -12.92 -3.24
C PHE A 396 3.34 -11.98 -3.06
N PHE A 397 2.15 -12.32 -3.55
CA PHE A 397 0.95 -11.55 -3.28
C PHE A 397 0.57 -11.61 -1.79
N LEU A 398 0.42 -12.82 -1.22
CA LEU A 398 -0.13 -12.98 0.12
C LEU A 398 0.90 -12.84 1.23
N TRP A 399 2.15 -13.26 0.98
CA TRP A 399 3.22 -13.32 1.99
C TRP A 399 4.39 -12.38 1.72
N SER A 400 4.46 -11.79 0.51
CA SER A 400 5.63 -11.04 0.03
C SER A 400 6.93 -11.86 0.23
N SER A 401 6.87 -13.18 -0.01
CA SER A 401 7.94 -14.13 0.23
C SER A 401 7.85 -15.34 -0.71
N LEU A 402 8.80 -16.26 -0.58
CA LEU A 402 8.87 -17.50 -1.34
C LEU A 402 7.68 -18.43 -1.04
N PRO A 403 7.27 -19.27 -2.03
CA PRO A 403 6.34 -20.37 -1.78
C PRO A 403 6.94 -21.38 -0.79
N ASP A 404 6.09 -21.91 0.10
CA ASP A 404 6.47 -22.99 0.99
C ASP A 404 6.40 -24.37 0.29
N GLU A 405 6.92 -25.40 0.96
CA GLU A 405 6.97 -26.76 0.41
C GLU A 405 5.58 -27.28 0.02
N THR A 406 4.54 -26.98 0.84
CA THR A 406 3.16 -27.41 0.56
C THR A 406 2.65 -26.80 -0.75
N LEU A 407 2.94 -25.53 -1.00
CA LEU A 407 2.56 -24.86 -2.24
C LEU A 407 3.37 -25.36 -3.43
N LEU A 408 4.68 -25.60 -3.22
CA LEU A 408 5.55 -26.17 -4.26
C LEU A 408 5.16 -27.61 -4.64
N ASP A 409 4.68 -28.44 -3.69
CA ASP A 409 4.19 -29.78 -3.97
C ASP A 409 3.01 -29.73 -4.96
N THR A 410 2.04 -28.82 -4.72
CA THR A 410 0.90 -28.65 -5.64
C THR A 410 1.31 -28.02 -6.98
N ALA A 411 2.38 -27.23 -7.00
CA ALA A 411 2.95 -26.70 -8.25
C ALA A 411 3.66 -27.80 -9.05
N ARG A 412 4.42 -28.67 -8.36
CA ARG A 412 5.21 -29.75 -8.94
C ARG A 412 4.37 -30.81 -9.63
N ASP A 413 3.23 -31.18 -9.03
CA ASP A 413 2.30 -32.17 -9.61
C ASP A 413 1.25 -31.54 -10.53
N GLY A 414 1.23 -30.20 -10.67
CA GLY A 414 0.32 -29.43 -11.51
C GLY A 414 -1.10 -29.28 -10.95
N SER A 415 -1.36 -29.78 -9.75
CA SER A 415 -2.71 -29.69 -9.14
C SER A 415 -3.10 -28.26 -8.75
N LEU A 416 -2.12 -27.36 -8.54
CA LEU A 416 -2.37 -25.95 -8.24
C LEU A 416 -3.17 -25.22 -9.32
N LEU A 417 -3.13 -25.71 -10.56
CA LEU A 417 -3.87 -25.12 -11.68
C LEU A 417 -5.39 -25.38 -11.60
N ARG A 418 -5.84 -26.30 -10.75
CA ARG A 418 -7.25 -26.60 -10.53
C ARG A 418 -7.85 -25.58 -9.57
N ASP A 419 -9.06 -25.12 -9.86
CA ASP A 419 -9.75 -24.09 -9.08
C ASP A 419 -9.98 -24.49 -7.62
N ASP A 420 -10.35 -25.74 -7.37
CA ASP A 420 -10.59 -26.26 -6.01
C ASP A 420 -9.31 -26.29 -5.17
N VAL A 421 -8.19 -26.68 -5.75
CA VAL A 421 -6.87 -26.71 -5.08
C VAL A 421 -6.36 -25.30 -4.85
N LEU A 422 -6.46 -24.43 -5.87
CA LEU A 422 -6.02 -23.04 -5.79
C LEU A 422 -6.80 -22.30 -4.67
N SER A 423 -8.13 -22.45 -4.64
CA SER A 423 -8.97 -21.88 -3.58
C SER A 423 -8.57 -22.36 -2.18
N ALA A 424 -8.34 -23.67 -2.02
CA ALA A 424 -7.90 -24.23 -0.74
C ALA A 424 -6.52 -23.73 -0.31
N GLN A 425 -5.59 -23.52 -1.28
CA GLN A 425 -4.29 -22.91 -0.97
C GLN A 425 -4.42 -21.46 -0.55
N VAL A 426 -5.31 -20.67 -1.17
CA VAL A 426 -5.60 -19.29 -0.74
C VAL A 426 -6.10 -19.26 0.70
N GLU A 427 -7.08 -20.11 1.06
CA GLU A 427 -7.62 -20.20 2.42
C GLU A 427 -6.52 -20.55 3.43
N ARG A 428 -5.72 -21.58 3.13
CA ARG A 428 -4.58 -21.97 3.97
C ARG A 428 -3.58 -20.82 4.13
N MET A 429 -3.28 -20.12 3.05
CA MET A 429 -2.27 -19.05 3.04
C MET A 429 -2.76 -17.79 3.77
N LEU A 430 -4.05 -17.48 3.71
CA LEU A 430 -4.64 -16.41 4.51
C LEU A 430 -4.64 -16.74 6.01
N ALA A 431 -4.80 -18.04 6.36
CA ALA A 431 -4.70 -18.52 7.73
C ALA A 431 -3.27 -18.64 8.26
N ASP A 432 -2.24 -18.43 7.43
CA ASP A 432 -0.83 -18.47 7.83
C ASP A 432 -0.38 -17.10 8.38
N PRO A 433 0.40 -17.03 9.46
CA PRO A 433 0.89 -15.76 10.02
C PRO A 433 1.65 -14.86 9.03
N ARG A 434 2.22 -15.42 7.94
CA ARG A 434 2.88 -14.66 6.87
C ARG A 434 1.90 -13.75 6.10
N SER A 435 0.59 -14.03 6.14
CA SER A 435 -0.44 -13.16 5.54
C SER A 435 -0.47 -11.75 6.14
N ARG A 436 0.15 -11.54 7.29
CA ARG A 436 0.39 -10.22 7.86
C ARG A 436 1.13 -9.26 6.91
N ALA A 437 1.86 -9.81 5.94
CA ALA A 437 2.49 -9.01 4.88
C ALA A 437 1.47 -8.15 4.11
N LEU A 438 0.20 -8.56 4.02
CA LEU A 438 -0.85 -7.73 3.42
C LEU A 438 -1.09 -6.43 4.21
N ALA A 439 -1.05 -6.46 5.54
CA ALA A 439 -1.15 -5.25 6.34
C ALA A 439 0.15 -4.42 6.31
N GLU A 440 1.31 -5.08 6.47
CA GLU A 440 2.61 -4.43 6.54
C GLU A 440 3.05 -3.81 5.21
N ASN A 441 2.74 -4.46 4.09
CA ASN A 441 3.22 -4.05 2.79
C ASN A 441 2.09 -3.47 1.90
N PHE A 442 0.98 -4.19 1.67
CA PHE A 442 -0.12 -3.68 0.85
C PHE A 442 -0.86 -2.52 1.55
N ALA A 443 -1.45 -2.74 2.73
CA ALA A 443 -2.31 -1.73 3.36
C ALA A 443 -1.56 -0.44 3.71
N ARG A 444 -0.32 -0.55 4.21
CA ARG A 444 0.53 0.60 4.50
C ARG A 444 0.76 1.48 3.26
N GLN A 445 1.04 0.87 2.11
CA GLN A 445 1.27 1.57 0.86
C GLN A 445 -0.03 2.09 0.24
N TRP A 446 -1.11 1.28 0.25
CA TRP A 446 -2.43 1.68 -0.21
C TRP A 446 -2.90 2.95 0.50
N LEU A 447 -2.80 2.98 1.84
CA LEU A 447 -3.17 4.13 2.68
C LEU A 447 -2.15 5.28 2.62
N ARG A 448 -0.99 5.08 1.97
CA ARG A 448 0.10 6.05 1.87
C ARG A 448 0.67 6.50 3.21
N LEU A 449 0.71 5.59 4.19
CA LEU A 449 1.13 5.90 5.56
C LEU A 449 2.61 6.34 5.65
N ASP A 450 3.43 6.07 4.67
CA ASP A 450 4.82 6.56 4.60
C ASP A 450 4.91 8.08 4.67
N ARG A 451 3.89 8.79 4.16
CA ARG A 451 3.82 10.26 4.24
C ARG A 451 3.78 10.77 5.68
N MET A 452 3.34 9.94 6.63
CA MET A 452 3.31 10.31 8.05
C MET A 452 4.70 10.61 8.62
N VAL A 453 5.73 9.96 8.08
CA VAL A 453 7.12 10.20 8.49
C VAL A 453 7.55 11.63 8.18
N ALA A 454 7.11 12.15 7.03
CA ALA A 454 7.38 13.51 6.61
C ALA A 454 6.42 14.55 7.25
N ALA A 455 5.32 14.12 7.86
CA ALA A 455 4.38 15.02 8.53
C ALA A 455 5.06 15.76 9.70
N THR A 456 5.04 17.07 9.64
CA THR A 456 5.66 17.96 10.63
C THR A 456 4.69 19.09 11.03
N PRO A 457 3.61 18.77 11.79
CA PRO A 457 2.77 19.81 12.37
C PRO A 457 3.62 20.84 13.11
N ASP A 458 3.22 22.10 13.06
CA ASP A 458 3.95 23.18 13.72
C ASP A 458 4.04 22.97 15.23
N PHE A 459 5.25 23.12 15.80
CA PHE A 459 5.49 22.82 17.20
C PHE A 459 4.75 23.79 18.13
N ASP A 460 4.66 25.07 17.76
CA ASP A 460 4.02 26.09 18.61
C ASP A 460 2.49 25.97 18.58
N ARG A 461 1.94 25.44 17.47
CA ARG A 461 0.50 25.21 17.32
C ARG A 461 0.05 23.86 17.88
N PHE A 462 0.87 22.82 17.69
CA PHE A 462 0.55 21.44 18.05
C PHE A 462 1.65 20.82 18.94
N PRO A 463 2.01 21.47 20.06
CA PRO A 463 3.09 20.98 20.93
C PRO A 463 2.85 19.56 21.45
N GLN A 464 1.57 19.15 21.52
CA GLN A 464 1.17 17.82 22.00
C GLN A 464 1.54 16.71 21.02
N TYR A 465 1.71 17.03 19.73
CA TYR A 465 2.16 16.08 18.72
C TYR A 465 3.61 15.62 18.93
N TYR A 466 4.35 16.42 19.67
CA TYR A 466 5.75 16.17 19.98
C TYR A 466 5.93 15.86 21.45
N SER A 467 6.70 14.84 21.73
CA SER A 467 7.16 14.59 23.08
C SER A 467 8.67 14.67 23.12
N ARG A 468 9.19 15.19 24.20
CA ARG A 468 10.64 15.27 24.45
C ARG A 468 11.01 14.25 25.50
N ILE A 469 11.96 13.38 25.15
CA ILE A 469 12.60 12.44 26.07
C ILE A 469 14.08 12.79 26.09
N GLY A 470 14.50 13.45 27.15
CA GLY A 470 15.87 14.01 27.21
C GLY A 470 16.06 15.09 26.15
N CYS A 471 17.04 14.91 25.25
CA CYS A 471 17.31 15.79 24.11
C CYS A 471 16.63 15.33 22.80
N GLU A 472 15.95 14.20 22.81
CA GLU A 472 15.31 13.66 21.62
C GLU A 472 13.83 14.07 21.51
N GLN A 473 13.41 14.41 20.30
CA GLN A 473 12.04 14.78 19.99
C GLN A 473 11.33 13.60 19.29
N TRP A 474 10.28 13.11 19.89
CA TRP A 474 9.48 12.02 19.37
C TRP A 474 8.19 12.55 18.74
N LYS A 475 7.84 12.01 17.57
CA LYS A 475 6.59 12.32 16.89
C LYS A 475 5.51 11.29 17.25
N PHE A 476 4.34 11.77 17.61
CA PHE A 476 3.20 10.90 17.92
C PHE A 476 2.64 10.15 16.70
N GLY A 477 3.01 10.57 15.51
CA GLY A 477 2.54 10.01 14.24
C GLY A 477 2.69 8.51 14.08
N VAL A 478 3.75 7.90 14.67
CA VAL A 478 3.95 6.44 14.59
C VAL A 478 2.86 5.68 15.34
N VAL A 479 2.40 6.22 16.48
CA VAL A 479 1.27 5.63 17.22
C VAL A 479 -0.02 5.76 16.42
N MET A 480 -0.22 6.89 15.76
CA MET A 480 -1.38 7.12 14.89
C MET A 480 -1.45 6.15 13.72
N MET A 481 -0.30 5.81 13.08
CA MET A 481 -0.24 4.88 11.96
C MET A 481 -0.67 3.45 12.33
N THR A 482 -0.58 3.09 13.60
CA THR A 482 -0.92 1.74 14.07
C THR A 482 -2.43 1.50 14.07
N GLU A 483 -3.24 2.51 14.31
CA GLU A 483 -4.72 2.40 14.35
C GLU A 483 -5.30 1.82 13.04
N PRO A 484 -5.08 2.42 11.85
CA PRO A 484 -5.64 1.89 10.61
C PRO A 484 -5.03 0.54 10.20
N LEU A 485 -3.77 0.25 10.57
CA LEU A 485 -3.16 -1.05 10.29
C LEU A 485 -3.75 -2.17 11.13
N LEU A 486 -4.01 -1.95 12.43
CA LEU A 486 -4.67 -2.92 13.30
C LEU A 486 -6.13 -3.13 12.90
N LEU A 487 -6.82 -2.09 12.43
CA LEU A 487 -8.16 -2.25 11.85
C LEU A 487 -8.12 -3.17 10.63
N PHE A 488 -7.17 -2.96 9.72
CA PHE A 488 -6.97 -3.82 8.56
C PHE A 488 -6.64 -5.26 8.96
N GLU A 489 -5.70 -5.48 9.88
CA GLU A 489 -5.35 -6.80 10.39
C GLU A 489 -6.58 -7.52 11.00
N SER A 490 -7.43 -6.79 11.72
CA SER A 490 -8.64 -7.37 12.31
C SER A 490 -9.67 -7.78 11.26
N ILE A 491 -9.83 -7.00 10.18
CA ILE A 491 -10.71 -7.33 9.06
C ILE A 491 -10.20 -8.58 8.32
N LEU A 492 -8.88 -8.68 8.11
CA LEU A 492 -8.26 -9.84 7.48
C LEU A 492 -8.44 -11.10 8.33
N VAL A 493 -8.08 -11.05 9.63
CA VAL A 493 -8.13 -12.23 10.51
C VAL A 493 -9.54 -12.71 10.77
N GLU A 494 -10.50 -11.79 10.96
CA GLU A 494 -11.91 -12.12 11.23
C GLU A 494 -12.74 -12.33 9.95
N ASP A 495 -12.10 -12.23 8.78
CA ASP A 495 -12.73 -12.30 7.44
C ASP A 495 -13.98 -11.43 7.34
N ARG A 496 -13.87 -10.16 7.75
CA ARG A 496 -14.99 -9.22 7.76
C ARG A 496 -15.11 -8.47 6.44
N SER A 497 -16.21 -7.74 6.30
CA SER A 497 -16.41 -6.88 5.15
C SER A 497 -15.38 -5.75 5.09
N ILE A 498 -14.80 -5.54 3.90
CA ILE A 498 -13.88 -4.41 3.65
C ILE A 498 -14.56 -3.04 3.79
N MET A 499 -15.91 -2.97 3.82
CA MET A 499 -16.64 -1.73 4.10
C MET A 499 -16.32 -1.16 5.48
N LEU A 500 -15.85 -1.97 6.42
CA LEU A 500 -15.33 -1.49 7.72
C LEU A 500 -14.09 -0.60 7.59
N LEU A 501 -13.41 -0.61 6.45
CA LEU A 501 -12.34 0.35 6.14
C LEU A 501 -12.89 1.75 5.84
N VAL A 502 -14.15 1.86 5.42
CA VAL A 502 -14.85 3.14 5.19
C VAL A 502 -15.56 3.60 6.45
N ASP A 503 -16.40 2.73 7.04
CA ASP A 503 -17.18 3.04 8.25
C ASP A 503 -17.17 1.84 9.20
N SER A 504 -16.48 1.99 10.31
CA SER A 504 -16.37 0.95 11.34
C SER A 504 -16.96 1.40 12.65
N ASN A 505 -17.70 0.52 13.31
CA ASN A 505 -18.22 0.71 14.66
C ASN A 505 -17.22 0.35 15.76
N TYR A 506 -15.97 0.08 15.41
CA TYR A 506 -14.87 -0.15 16.34
C TYR A 506 -13.53 0.30 15.73
N THR A 507 -12.55 0.46 16.59
CA THR A 507 -11.16 0.72 16.20
C THR A 507 -10.19 0.16 17.24
N TYR A 508 -8.89 0.22 16.95
CA TYR A 508 -7.84 -0.15 17.91
C TYR A 508 -7.05 1.09 18.33
N ARG A 509 -7.11 1.43 19.62
CA ARG A 509 -6.39 2.59 20.16
C ARG A 509 -5.67 2.26 21.46
N SER A 510 -4.48 2.82 21.61
CA SER A 510 -3.86 2.95 22.93
C SER A 510 -4.59 4.01 23.75
N ASP A 511 -4.35 4.02 25.06
CA ASP A 511 -4.95 5.05 25.94
C ASP A 511 -4.52 6.45 25.49
N ASP A 512 -3.24 6.63 25.14
CA ASP A 512 -2.72 7.90 24.63
C ASP A 512 -3.43 8.36 23.34
N LEU A 513 -3.70 7.43 22.41
CA LEU A 513 -4.39 7.76 21.17
C LEU A 513 -5.88 8.06 21.42
N GLN A 514 -6.50 7.37 22.37
CA GLN A 514 -7.88 7.66 22.77
C GLN A 514 -7.99 9.05 23.41
N GLU A 515 -7.05 9.40 24.28
CA GLU A 515 -6.96 10.75 24.87
C GLU A 515 -6.73 11.82 23.80
N TRP A 516 -5.93 11.50 22.77
CA TRP A 516 -5.69 12.39 21.62
C TRP A 516 -6.98 12.80 20.94
N TYR A 517 -7.84 11.85 20.61
CA TYR A 517 -9.15 12.12 19.99
C TYR A 517 -10.10 12.89 20.93
N GLY A 518 -9.96 12.73 22.23
CA GLY A 518 -10.68 13.49 23.24
C GLY A 518 -10.15 14.90 23.51
N GLY A 519 -9.08 15.32 22.81
CA GLY A 519 -8.46 16.64 22.97
C GLY A 519 -7.51 16.75 24.17
N ALA A 520 -7.27 15.66 24.92
CA ALA A 520 -6.32 15.63 26.02
C ALA A 520 -4.87 15.62 25.53
N MET A 521 -3.93 15.93 26.43
CA MET A 521 -2.49 15.84 26.15
C MET A 521 -1.99 14.42 26.45
N PRO A 522 -1.65 13.62 25.42
CA PRO A 522 -0.98 12.37 25.68
C PRO A 522 0.33 12.64 26.43
N PHE A 523 0.69 11.75 27.36
CA PHE A 523 1.94 11.81 28.13
C PHE A 523 1.99 12.78 29.33
N ALA A 524 0.95 13.55 29.63
CA ALA A 524 0.96 14.48 30.77
C ALA A 524 1.23 13.77 32.12
N ASN A 525 0.81 12.52 32.26
CA ASN A 525 0.89 11.76 33.50
C ASN A 525 2.09 10.80 33.61
N ARG A 526 2.95 10.69 32.57
CA ARG A 526 4.07 9.72 32.53
C ARG A 526 5.43 10.31 32.89
N ALA A 527 5.46 11.44 33.62
CA ALA A 527 6.73 12.11 33.95
C ALA A 527 7.73 11.26 34.77
N ASN A 528 7.26 10.19 35.43
CA ASN A 528 8.06 9.37 36.35
C ASN A 528 8.32 7.92 35.86
N GLU A 529 7.84 7.50 34.70
CA GLU A 529 8.08 6.17 34.16
C GLU A 529 9.43 6.09 33.42
N ASN A 530 10.02 4.90 33.38
CA ASN A 530 11.19 4.65 32.51
C ASN A 530 10.75 4.82 31.05
N ARG A 531 10.91 6.02 30.56
CA ARG A 531 10.31 6.54 29.34
C ARG A 531 10.68 5.72 28.10
N PHE A 532 11.90 5.17 28.04
CA PHE A 532 12.34 4.33 26.94
C PHE A 532 11.56 3.00 26.85
N ALA A 533 11.29 2.36 27.97
CA ALA A 533 10.55 1.09 28.00
C ALA A 533 9.06 1.29 27.74
N ALA A 534 8.45 2.35 28.30
CA ALA A 534 7.04 2.66 28.15
C ALA A 534 6.68 3.13 26.73
N TRP A 535 7.64 3.74 26.02
CA TRP A 535 7.42 4.24 24.64
C TRP A 535 7.61 3.16 23.59
N SER A 536 8.40 2.14 23.90
CA SER A 536 8.64 1.05 22.96
C SER A 536 7.48 0.06 22.90
N ALA A 537 6.70 -0.10 23.97
CA ALA A 537 5.53 -0.98 24.03
C ALA A 537 4.25 -0.16 24.20
N GLN A 538 3.38 -0.22 23.23
CA GLN A 538 2.07 0.40 23.23
C GLN A 538 1.00 -0.67 23.38
N HIS A 539 0.06 -0.47 24.33
CA HIS A 539 -1.10 -1.33 24.52
C HIS A 539 -2.27 -0.77 23.74
N PHE A 540 -2.69 -1.52 22.74
CA PHE A 540 -3.87 -1.21 21.95
C PHE A 540 -5.05 -2.07 22.42
N ARG A 541 -6.23 -1.47 22.45
CA ARG A 541 -7.48 -2.14 22.78
C ARG A 541 -8.50 -1.90 21.68
N ARG A 542 -9.28 -2.93 21.38
CA ARG A 542 -10.48 -2.79 20.56
C ARG A 542 -11.49 -1.92 21.31
N ARG A 543 -11.84 -0.79 20.72
CA ARG A 543 -12.77 0.17 21.31
C ARG A 543 -13.99 0.31 20.43
N PRO A 544 -15.20 0.15 20.99
CA PRO A 544 -16.42 0.46 20.25
C PRO A 544 -16.47 1.97 19.96
N LEU A 545 -17.07 2.32 18.85
CA LEU A 545 -17.30 3.69 18.41
C LEU A 545 -18.79 3.92 18.25
N ASP A 546 -19.34 4.82 19.07
CA ASP A 546 -20.74 5.22 19.01
C ASP A 546 -20.94 6.45 18.10
N ASP A 547 -19.86 7.15 17.78
CA ASP A 547 -19.85 8.37 16.96
C ASP A 547 -19.26 8.07 15.58
N ARG A 548 -20.09 8.07 14.56
CA ARG A 548 -19.70 7.80 13.18
C ARG A 548 -18.81 8.88 12.53
N ARG A 549 -18.60 10.02 13.21
CA ARG A 549 -17.54 10.98 12.86
C ARG A 549 -16.14 10.35 13.02
N GLN A 550 -16.06 9.24 13.74
CA GLN A 550 -14.88 8.39 13.86
C GLN A 550 -15.14 7.04 13.17
N GLY A 551 -14.09 6.23 13.07
CA GLY A 551 -14.18 4.89 12.47
C GLY A 551 -13.84 4.87 10.97
N GLY A 552 -13.33 3.73 10.54
CA GLY A 552 -12.72 3.58 9.23
C GLY A 552 -11.36 4.27 9.10
N VAL A 553 -10.74 4.16 7.93
CA VAL A 553 -9.39 4.72 7.70
C VAL A 553 -9.43 6.22 7.41
N LEU A 554 -10.54 6.70 6.82
CA LEU A 554 -10.71 8.09 6.37
C LEU A 554 -10.59 9.10 7.51
N THR A 555 -11.12 8.76 8.67
CA THR A 555 -11.17 9.64 9.85
C THR A 555 -10.08 9.32 10.87
N SER A 556 -9.09 8.49 10.51
CA SER A 556 -7.95 8.22 11.38
C SER A 556 -7.02 9.42 11.48
N ALA A 557 -6.50 9.68 12.69
CA ALA A 557 -5.59 10.80 12.94
C ALA A 557 -4.34 10.73 12.04
N ALA A 558 -3.89 9.52 11.66
CA ALA A 558 -2.77 9.35 10.74
C ALA A 558 -3.05 9.97 9.38
N VAL A 559 -4.20 9.62 8.76
CA VAL A 559 -4.59 10.12 7.44
C VAL A 559 -4.79 11.64 7.49
N LEU A 560 -5.51 12.13 8.49
CA LEU A 560 -5.81 13.55 8.64
C LEU A 560 -4.54 14.40 8.88
N THR A 561 -3.56 13.86 9.61
CA THR A 561 -2.29 14.57 9.86
C THR A 561 -1.37 14.57 8.64
N MET A 562 -1.18 13.41 8.01
CA MET A 562 -0.25 13.33 6.86
C MET A 562 -0.77 14.05 5.60
N THR A 563 -2.05 14.39 5.57
CA THR A 563 -2.69 15.13 4.48
C THR A 563 -2.90 16.61 4.82
N SER A 564 -2.32 17.10 5.90
CA SER A 564 -2.36 18.50 6.34
C SER A 564 -1.01 19.19 6.10
N SER A 565 -1.05 20.51 6.09
CA SER A 565 0.14 21.37 6.13
C SER A 565 0.59 21.59 7.58
N PRO A 566 1.83 22.02 7.84
CA PRO A 566 2.31 22.22 9.20
C PRO A 566 1.45 23.15 10.06
N LEU A 567 0.93 24.23 9.48
CA LEU A 567 0.21 25.29 10.18
C LEU A 567 -1.31 25.20 10.01
N ARG A 568 -1.84 24.41 9.07
CA ARG A 568 -3.27 24.34 8.77
C ARG A 568 -3.65 23.02 8.10
N THR A 569 -4.94 22.78 8.02
CA THR A 569 -5.53 21.75 7.16
C THR A 569 -5.25 22.01 5.68
N ASN A 570 -5.30 20.96 4.89
CA ASN A 570 -5.12 21.08 3.44
C ASN A 570 -6.23 20.28 2.71
N PRO A 571 -7.39 20.91 2.46
CA PRO A 571 -8.52 20.25 1.79
C PRO A 571 -8.13 19.64 0.44
N ILE A 572 -7.27 20.32 -0.34
CA ILE A 572 -6.83 19.82 -1.65
C ILE A 572 -6.08 18.47 -1.49
N THR A 573 -5.14 18.40 -0.55
CA THR A 573 -4.39 17.15 -0.29
C THR A 573 -5.28 16.07 0.32
N ARG A 574 -6.21 16.42 1.23
CA ARG A 574 -7.20 15.52 1.81
C ARG A 574 -8.12 14.95 0.73
N GLY A 575 -8.68 15.81 -0.13
CA GLY A 575 -9.54 15.40 -1.24
C GLY A 575 -8.82 14.54 -2.27
N SER A 576 -7.58 14.91 -2.63
CA SER A 576 -6.73 14.10 -3.51
C SER A 576 -6.43 12.71 -2.90
N TRP A 577 -6.24 12.62 -1.59
CA TRP A 577 -6.06 11.33 -0.90
C TRP A 577 -7.34 10.48 -0.97
N VAL A 578 -8.52 11.05 -0.71
CA VAL A 578 -9.82 10.35 -0.84
C VAL A 578 -10.01 9.84 -2.27
N ALA A 579 -9.82 10.73 -3.26
CA ALA A 579 -9.93 10.38 -4.67
C ALA A 579 -8.96 9.25 -5.08
N THR A 580 -7.73 9.28 -4.57
CA THR A 580 -6.71 8.28 -4.91
C THR A 580 -6.93 6.95 -4.19
N VAL A 581 -7.18 6.99 -2.87
CA VAL A 581 -7.17 5.80 -2.01
C VAL A 581 -8.54 5.11 -1.98
N LEU A 582 -9.62 5.87 -1.78
CA LEU A 582 -10.95 5.29 -1.63
C LEU A 582 -11.71 5.16 -2.96
N LEU A 583 -11.36 5.96 -3.97
CA LEU A 583 -12.02 5.92 -5.27
C LEU A 583 -11.13 5.38 -6.40
N ASN A 584 -9.83 5.22 -6.17
CA ASN A 584 -8.82 4.89 -7.19
C ASN A 584 -8.89 5.83 -8.42
N ARG A 585 -9.15 7.12 -8.19
CA ARG A 585 -9.27 8.19 -9.19
C ARG A 585 -8.29 9.32 -8.88
N PRO A 586 -6.97 9.09 -8.98
CA PRO A 586 -6.01 10.13 -8.68
C PRO A 586 -6.23 11.34 -9.60
N PRO A 587 -6.21 12.56 -9.06
CA PRO A 587 -6.24 13.75 -9.88
C PRO A 587 -4.98 13.82 -10.75
N PRO A 588 -5.01 14.50 -11.89
CA PRO A 588 -3.81 14.76 -12.67
C PRO A 588 -2.80 15.55 -11.84
N PRO A 589 -1.49 15.47 -12.17
CA PRO A 589 -0.47 16.26 -11.50
C PRO A 589 -0.81 17.76 -11.61
N PRO A 590 -0.55 18.53 -10.55
CA PRO A 590 -0.84 19.96 -10.58
C PRO A 590 0.04 20.66 -11.62
N PRO A 591 -0.42 21.79 -12.20
CA PRO A 591 0.38 22.57 -13.12
C PRO A 591 1.65 23.16 -12.43
N ASP A 592 2.71 23.40 -13.19
CA ASP A 592 4.01 23.85 -12.67
C ASP A 592 3.97 25.20 -11.92
N ALA A 593 3.00 26.06 -12.24
CA ALA A 593 2.80 27.35 -11.58
C ALA A 593 1.45 27.40 -10.86
N ILE A 594 1.48 27.17 -9.55
CA ILE A 594 0.31 27.35 -8.68
C ILE A 594 0.49 28.66 -7.91
N PRO A 595 -0.49 29.57 -7.95
CA PRO A 595 -0.47 30.74 -7.09
C PRO A 595 -0.41 30.32 -5.61
N PRO A 596 0.44 30.94 -4.79
CA PRO A 596 0.59 30.58 -3.40
C PRO A 596 -0.69 30.89 -2.60
N ILE A 597 -1.07 29.97 -1.75
CA ILE A 597 -2.10 30.15 -0.71
C ILE A 597 -1.35 30.40 0.60
N GLU A 598 -1.91 31.22 1.46
CA GLU A 598 -1.35 31.53 2.78
C GLU A 598 -1.01 30.24 3.54
N LYS A 599 0.18 30.18 4.10
CA LYS A 599 0.68 29.01 4.81
C LYS A 599 0.01 28.80 6.16
N ASP A 600 -0.41 29.90 6.80
CA ASP A 600 -1.06 29.95 8.10
C ASP A 600 -2.54 30.32 7.94
N ASP A 601 -3.47 29.52 8.47
CA ASP A 601 -4.90 29.80 8.43
C ASP A 601 -5.27 31.05 9.25
N ARG A 602 -4.48 31.42 10.25
CA ARG A 602 -4.68 32.68 11.00
C ARG A 602 -4.60 33.92 10.10
N GLU A 603 -3.78 33.89 9.05
CA GLU A 603 -3.69 34.97 8.07
C GLU A 603 -4.98 35.07 7.24
N ILE A 604 -5.61 33.94 6.94
CA ILE A 604 -6.90 33.86 6.23
C ILE A 604 -8.03 34.30 7.15
N GLU A 605 -8.07 33.79 8.37
CA GLU A 605 -9.09 34.13 9.37
C GLU A 605 -9.03 35.59 9.82
N ALA A 606 -7.84 36.19 9.88
CA ALA A 606 -7.68 37.62 10.15
C ALA A 606 -8.32 38.52 9.08
N GLN A 607 -8.53 37.99 7.89
CA GLN A 607 -9.28 38.67 6.80
C GLN A 607 -10.80 38.44 6.90
N GLY A 608 -11.27 37.70 7.90
CA GLY A 608 -12.68 37.32 8.07
C GLY A 608 -13.14 36.24 7.10
N LEU A 609 -12.21 35.49 6.48
CA LEU A 609 -12.50 34.46 5.49
C LEU A 609 -12.29 33.07 6.09
N THR A 610 -13.12 32.14 5.66
CA THR A 610 -12.85 30.71 5.87
C THR A 610 -11.86 30.17 4.81
N LEU A 611 -11.22 29.05 5.08
CA LEU A 611 -10.34 28.40 4.11
C LEU A 611 -11.08 28.04 2.81
N ARG A 612 -12.35 27.61 2.89
CA ARG A 612 -13.19 27.36 1.71
C ARG A 612 -13.38 28.61 0.88
N GLN A 613 -13.78 29.74 1.51
CA GLN A 613 -13.95 31.01 0.78
C GLN A 613 -12.66 31.47 0.11
N ARG A 614 -11.53 31.30 0.76
CA ARG A 614 -10.22 31.65 0.20
C ARG A 614 -9.84 30.78 -1.02
N LEU A 615 -10.12 29.48 -0.94
CA LEU A 615 -9.86 28.54 -2.04
C LEU A 615 -10.82 28.74 -3.22
N THR A 616 -12.12 29.00 -2.96
CA THR A 616 -13.08 29.30 -4.02
C THR A 616 -12.70 30.55 -4.82
N ALA A 617 -12.20 31.58 -4.16
CA ALA A 617 -11.68 32.78 -4.86
C ALA A 617 -10.49 32.48 -5.78
N HIS A 618 -9.77 31.36 -5.53
CA HIS A 618 -8.63 30.91 -6.33
C HIS A 618 -9.05 30.11 -7.58
N GLN A 619 -10.26 29.55 -7.58
CA GLN A 619 -10.80 28.72 -8.65
C GLN A 619 -11.36 29.51 -9.85
N THR A 620 -11.18 30.82 -9.87
CA THR A 620 -11.66 31.68 -10.98
C THR A 620 -11.02 31.35 -12.34
N ASN A 621 -9.91 30.59 -12.33
CA ASN A 621 -9.28 30.10 -13.56
C ASN A 621 -9.92 28.76 -13.98
N ALA A 622 -10.47 28.68 -15.19
CA ALA A 622 -11.18 27.51 -15.70
C ALA A 622 -10.33 26.23 -15.69
N SER A 623 -9.00 26.32 -15.94
CA SER A 623 -8.12 25.15 -15.89
C SER A 623 -7.93 24.60 -14.47
N CYS A 624 -8.03 25.44 -13.44
CA CYS A 624 -7.97 25.02 -12.04
C CYS A 624 -9.33 24.46 -11.56
N ALA A 625 -10.44 25.10 -12.00
CA ALA A 625 -11.79 24.76 -11.56
C ALA A 625 -12.17 23.30 -11.82
N ALA A 626 -11.81 22.75 -12.98
CA ALA A 626 -12.15 21.37 -13.36
C ALA A 626 -11.57 20.30 -12.42
N CYS A 627 -10.33 20.48 -11.96
CA CYS A 627 -9.71 19.57 -10.99
C CYS A 627 -10.25 19.81 -9.57
N HIS A 628 -10.43 21.09 -9.19
CA HIS A 628 -10.90 21.46 -7.86
C HIS A 628 -12.35 21.05 -7.60
N ALA A 629 -13.24 21.13 -8.60
CA ALA A 629 -14.61 20.63 -8.48
C ALA A 629 -14.69 19.15 -8.05
N ARG A 630 -13.68 18.36 -8.40
CA ARG A 630 -13.63 16.91 -8.08
C ARG A 630 -13.03 16.61 -6.72
N ILE A 631 -11.99 17.34 -6.32
CA ILE A 631 -11.22 17.04 -5.11
C ILE A 631 -11.63 17.86 -3.89
N ASP A 632 -12.04 19.11 -4.09
CA ASP A 632 -12.35 20.02 -2.99
C ASP A 632 -13.54 19.56 -2.15
N PRO A 633 -14.68 19.10 -2.71
CA PRO A 633 -15.78 18.58 -1.91
C PRO A 633 -15.35 17.43 -1.00
N LEU A 634 -14.49 16.51 -1.52
CA LEU A 634 -13.94 15.38 -0.78
C LEU A 634 -12.94 15.79 0.31
N GLY A 635 -12.35 16.96 0.18
CA GLY A 635 -11.42 17.51 1.16
C GLY A 635 -12.11 18.36 2.22
N PHE A 636 -13.07 19.19 1.82
CA PHE A 636 -13.81 20.05 2.76
C PHE A 636 -14.70 19.27 3.72
N VAL A 637 -15.19 18.09 3.34
CA VAL A 637 -15.93 17.22 4.25
C VAL A 637 -15.12 16.81 5.49
N LEU A 638 -13.79 16.91 5.41
CA LEU A 638 -12.86 16.61 6.49
C LEU A 638 -12.38 17.86 7.24
N GLU A 639 -12.94 19.03 6.99
CA GLU A 639 -12.45 20.29 7.56
C GLU A 639 -12.78 20.44 9.04
N ASN A 640 -13.79 19.72 9.54
CA ASN A 640 -14.05 19.59 10.97
C ASN A 640 -12.94 18.87 11.75
N TYR A 641 -11.95 18.28 11.07
CA TYR A 641 -10.75 17.76 11.72
C TYR A 641 -9.59 18.74 11.51
N ASP A 642 -8.94 19.14 12.60
CA ASP A 642 -7.79 20.03 12.56
C ASP A 642 -6.57 19.38 11.83
N ALA A 643 -5.46 20.09 11.80
CA ALA A 643 -4.25 19.60 11.10
C ALA A 643 -3.59 18.38 11.76
N VAL A 644 -4.02 17.96 12.92
CA VAL A 644 -3.55 16.77 13.63
C VAL A 644 -4.66 15.75 13.94
N GLY A 645 -5.78 15.86 13.22
CA GLY A 645 -6.88 14.90 13.24
C GLY A 645 -7.84 15.00 14.42
N ARG A 646 -7.87 16.12 15.14
CA ARG A 646 -8.84 16.35 16.22
C ARG A 646 -10.09 17.02 15.69
N TRP A 647 -11.23 16.64 16.22
CA TRP A 647 -12.51 17.27 15.87
C TRP A 647 -12.60 18.72 16.37
N ARG A 648 -13.17 19.58 15.54
CA ARG A 648 -13.52 20.97 15.87
C ARG A 648 -14.84 21.35 15.24
N ASP A 649 -15.70 22.06 15.96
CA ASP A 649 -17.00 22.54 15.45
C ASP A 649 -16.88 23.87 14.69
N CYS A 650 -15.85 24.65 14.99
CA CYS A 650 -15.56 25.93 14.35
C CYS A 650 -14.03 26.14 14.22
N TYR A 651 -13.64 27.10 13.39
CA TYR A 651 -12.26 27.57 13.34
C TYR A 651 -11.84 28.28 14.65
N PRO A 652 -10.55 28.40 14.94
CA PRO A 652 -10.08 29.14 16.12
C PRO A 652 -10.58 30.59 16.22
N SER A 653 -10.87 31.21 15.09
CA SER A 653 -11.49 32.56 15.00
C SER A 653 -12.98 32.60 15.39
N GLY A 654 -13.62 31.44 15.55
CA GLY A 654 -15.07 31.33 15.77
C GLY A 654 -15.91 31.29 14.49
N LEU A 655 -15.29 31.33 13.30
CA LEU A 655 -15.98 31.15 12.03
C LEU A 655 -16.49 29.72 11.92
N GLU A 656 -17.70 29.57 11.36
CA GLU A 656 -18.30 28.26 11.12
C GLU A 656 -17.56 27.48 10.04
N ILE A 657 -17.51 26.15 10.19
CA ILE A 657 -16.93 25.24 9.22
C ILE A 657 -18.05 24.74 8.31
N ASP A 658 -17.90 25.01 7.02
CA ASP A 658 -18.76 24.43 5.98
C ASP A 658 -18.11 23.14 5.44
N SER A 659 -18.62 21.98 5.89
CA SER A 659 -18.18 20.65 5.46
C SER A 659 -19.07 20.01 4.39
N THR A 660 -20.03 20.77 3.85
CA THR A 660 -20.91 20.28 2.78
C THR A 660 -20.13 19.97 1.51
N GLY A 661 -20.63 19.05 0.73
CA GLY A 661 -20.05 18.69 -0.56
C GLY A 661 -20.95 17.79 -1.37
N GLN A 662 -20.40 17.24 -2.44
CA GLN A 662 -21.10 16.27 -3.28
C GLN A 662 -20.10 15.24 -3.83
N LEU A 663 -20.53 13.98 -3.85
CA LEU A 663 -19.79 12.91 -4.49
C LEU A 663 -20.22 12.83 -5.95
N PHE A 664 -19.26 12.86 -6.87
CA PHE A 664 -19.46 12.84 -8.32
C PHE A 664 -20.40 13.94 -8.86
N GLY A 665 -20.44 15.10 -8.18
CA GLY A 665 -21.26 16.25 -8.64
C GLY A 665 -22.76 16.11 -8.40
N GLU A 666 -23.28 15.01 -7.84
CA GLU A 666 -24.72 14.78 -7.75
C GLU A 666 -25.21 14.12 -6.45
N LEU A 667 -24.34 13.50 -5.67
CA LEU A 667 -24.69 12.90 -4.39
C LEU A 667 -24.30 13.85 -3.25
N PRO A 668 -25.21 14.77 -2.84
CA PRO A 668 -24.87 15.77 -1.84
C PRO A 668 -24.74 15.15 -0.46
N PHE A 669 -23.79 15.66 0.33
CA PHE A 669 -23.64 15.31 1.73
C PHE A 669 -23.43 16.57 2.57
N ALA A 670 -23.92 16.55 3.81
CA ALA A 670 -23.79 17.65 4.74
C ALA A 670 -22.45 17.60 5.52
N ASP A 671 -21.94 16.41 5.75
CA ASP A 671 -20.77 16.15 6.59
C ASP A 671 -20.13 14.80 6.26
N ILE A 672 -19.15 14.40 7.05
CA ILE A 672 -18.44 13.13 6.89
C ILE A 672 -19.35 11.90 7.04
N VAL A 673 -20.39 11.97 7.86
CA VAL A 673 -21.34 10.86 8.03
C VAL A 673 -22.15 10.67 6.76
N GLY A 674 -22.64 11.77 6.17
CA GLY A 674 -23.34 11.72 4.88
C GLY A 674 -22.45 11.18 3.74
N LEU A 675 -21.16 11.51 3.70
CA LEU A 675 -20.24 10.90 2.75
C LEU A 675 -20.09 9.39 2.97
N LYS A 676 -19.95 8.94 4.22
CA LYS A 676 -19.92 7.50 4.56
C LYS A 676 -21.21 6.79 4.17
N ASP A 677 -22.36 7.43 4.36
CA ASP A 677 -23.66 6.88 3.97
C ASP A 677 -23.72 6.61 2.46
N HIS A 678 -23.20 7.49 1.62
CA HIS A 678 -23.14 7.24 0.18
C HIS A 678 -22.28 6.01 -0.17
N PHE A 679 -21.17 5.79 0.51
CA PHE A 679 -20.39 4.56 0.30
C PHE A 679 -21.13 3.30 0.79
N LEU A 680 -21.93 3.38 1.86
CA LEU A 680 -22.71 2.26 2.36
C LEU A 680 -23.93 1.96 1.48
N GLU A 681 -24.53 2.98 0.87
CA GLU A 681 -25.63 2.86 -0.08
C GLU A 681 -25.15 2.38 -1.46
N HIS A 682 -23.89 2.68 -1.82
CA HIS A 682 -23.25 2.35 -3.09
C HIS A 682 -21.91 1.62 -2.87
N PRO A 683 -21.92 0.43 -2.23
CA PRO A 683 -20.70 -0.28 -1.84
C PRO A 683 -19.83 -0.68 -3.03
N GLU A 684 -20.43 -0.85 -4.23
CA GLU A 684 -19.74 -1.17 -5.48
C GLU A 684 -18.65 -0.16 -5.84
N ILE A 685 -18.81 1.11 -5.43
CA ILE A 685 -17.81 2.17 -5.65
C ILE A 685 -16.50 1.82 -4.92
N PHE A 686 -16.61 1.50 -3.64
CA PHE A 686 -15.44 1.16 -2.83
C PHE A 686 -14.91 -0.25 -3.14
N PHE A 687 -15.79 -1.23 -3.38
CA PHE A 687 -15.39 -2.57 -3.77
C PHE A 687 -14.55 -2.56 -5.05
N ARG A 688 -14.93 -1.76 -6.04
CA ARG A 688 -14.15 -1.58 -7.26
C ARG A 688 -12.78 -0.97 -6.97
N ALA A 689 -12.75 0.16 -6.29
CA ALA A 689 -11.50 0.86 -5.99
C ALA A 689 -10.52 -0.02 -5.21
N PHE A 690 -11.00 -0.71 -4.16
CA PHE A 690 -10.19 -1.62 -3.36
C PHE A 690 -9.69 -2.82 -4.16
N SER A 691 -10.57 -3.42 -4.99
CA SER A 691 -10.21 -4.55 -5.85
C SER A 691 -9.19 -4.16 -6.91
N GLU A 692 -9.30 -2.99 -7.53
CA GLU A 692 -8.34 -2.45 -8.48
C GLU A 692 -6.96 -2.24 -7.84
N HIS A 693 -6.91 -1.65 -6.64
CA HIS A 693 -5.66 -1.50 -5.87
C HIS A 693 -5.04 -2.86 -5.55
N MET A 694 -5.83 -3.78 -5.03
CA MET A 694 -5.32 -5.09 -4.61
C MET A 694 -4.90 -5.96 -5.81
N LEU A 695 -5.63 -5.93 -6.93
CA LEU A 695 -5.24 -6.61 -8.17
C LEU A 695 -3.93 -6.02 -8.73
N SER A 696 -3.81 -4.69 -8.81
CA SER A 696 -2.58 -4.04 -9.26
C SER A 696 -1.36 -4.41 -8.41
N TYR A 697 -1.55 -4.52 -7.08
CA TYR A 697 -0.51 -5.00 -6.17
C TYR A 697 -0.18 -6.48 -6.42
N ALA A 698 -1.19 -7.33 -6.56
CA ALA A 698 -1.04 -8.78 -6.74
C ALA A 698 -0.25 -9.13 -8.01
N ILE A 699 -0.50 -8.41 -9.11
CA ILE A 699 0.17 -8.66 -10.41
C ILE A 699 1.41 -7.79 -10.65
N GLY A 700 1.73 -6.87 -9.73
CA GLY A 700 2.93 -6.03 -9.79
C GLY A 700 3.01 -5.08 -10.98
N ARG A 701 1.86 -4.67 -11.54
CA ARG A 701 1.77 -3.72 -12.65
C ARG A 701 0.55 -2.82 -12.57
N ARG A 702 0.53 -1.76 -13.38
CA ARG A 702 -0.67 -0.95 -13.58
C ARG A 702 -1.76 -1.77 -14.28
N LEU A 703 -3.01 -1.54 -13.92
CA LEU A 703 -4.14 -2.09 -14.66
C LEU A 703 -4.29 -1.37 -16.00
N GLU A 704 -4.60 -2.16 -17.02
CA GLU A 704 -4.85 -1.71 -18.38
C GLU A 704 -6.31 -1.96 -18.75
N VAL A 705 -6.74 -1.43 -19.90
CA VAL A 705 -8.12 -1.63 -20.41
C VAL A 705 -8.51 -3.10 -20.46
N ASN A 706 -7.57 -3.98 -20.80
CA ASN A 706 -7.77 -5.43 -20.86
C ASN A 706 -8.18 -6.04 -19.51
N ASP A 707 -7.86 -5.37 -18.40
CA ASP A 707 -8.21 -5.86 -17.05
C ASP A 707 -9.64 -5.50 -16.64
N THR A 708 -10.31 -4.58 -17.36
CA THR A 708 -11.66 -4.11 -17.00
C THR A 708 -12.69 -5.22 -16.85
N PRO A 709 -12.79 -6.22 -17.78
CA PRO A 709 -13.75 -7.31 -17.62
C PRO A 709 -13.48 -8.18 -16.39
N ALA A 710 -12.19 -8.35 -16.03
CA ALA A 710 -11.81 -9.10 -14.84
C ALA A 710 -12.15 -8.32 -13.56
N VAL A 711 -11.91 -7.01 -13.53
CA VAL A 711 -12.31 -6.15 -12.41
C VAL A 711 -13.82 -6.20 -12.20
N ASP A 712 -14.62 -6.13 -13.27
CA ASP A 712 -16.10 -6.23 -13.19
C ASP A 712 -16.54 -7.56 -12.56
N GLN A 713 -15.89 -8.67 -12.95
CA GLN A 713 -16.18 -9.99 -12.38
C GLN A 713 -15.75 -10.08 -10.91
N ILE A 714 -14.60 -9.50 -10.55
CA ILE A 714 -14.14 -9.44 -9.16
C ILE A 714 -15.17 -8.69 -8.32
N VAL A 715 -15.59 -7.50 -8.75
CA VAL A 715 -16.58 -6.67 -8.03
C VAL A 715 -17.89 -7.44 -7.83
N ALA A 716 -18.42 -8.06 -8.87
CA ALA A 716 -19.67 -8.84 -8.79
C ALA A 716 -19.57 -10.00 -7.77
N ARG A 717 -18.41 -10.68 -7.68
CA ARG A 717 -18.18 -11.74 -6.67
C ARG A 717 -18.08 -11.18 -5.25
N VAL A 718 -17.39 -10.04 -5.11
CA VAL A 718 -17.23 -9.35 -3.82
C VAL A 718 -18.58 -8.87 -3.30
N GLU A 719 -19.42 -8.32 -4.15
CA GLU A 719 -20.80 -7.93 -3.82
C GLU A 719 -21.64 -9.12 -3.38
N ALA A 720 -21.60 -10.22 -4.13
CA ALA A 720 -22.34 -11.44 -3.82
C ALA A 720 -21.96 -12.03 -2.46
N ASP A 721 -20.75 -11.80 -1.98
CA ASP A 721 -20.22 -12.23 -0.68
C ASP A 721 -20.13 -11.11 0.36
N HIS A 722 -20.92 -10.05 0.18
CA HIS A 722 -21.06 -8.92 1.12
C HIS A 722 -19.74 -8.23 1.48
N GLY A 723 -18.77 -8.24 0.55
CA GLY A 723 -17.50 -7.57 0.71
C GLY A 723 -16.51 -8.26 1.65
N ARG A 724 -16.65 -9.56 1.96
CA ARG A 724 -15.70 -10.27 2.82
C ARG A 724 -14.29 -10.19 2.24
N PHE A 725 -13.29 -10.07 3.13
CA PHE A 725 -11.90 -9.92 2.72
C PHE A 725 -11.41 -11.12 1.90
N SER A 726 -11.73 -12.34 2.33
CA SER A 726 -11.38 -13.57 1.61
C SER A 726 -12.00 -13.63 0.21
N ALA A 727 -13.22 -13.09 0.03
CA ALA A 727 -13.88 -13.06 -1.27
C ALA A 727 -13.13 -12.18 -2.27
N VAL A 728 -12.58 -11.03 -1.81
CA VAL A 728 -11.74 -10.17 -2.66
C VAL A 728 -10.50 -10.93 -3.13
N VAL A 729 -9.78 -11.59 -2.20
CA VAL A 729 -8.56 -12.35 -2.51
C VAL A 729 -8.87 -13.52 -3.45
N GLN A 730 -9.90 -14.31 -3.16
CA GLN A 730 -10.33 -15.43 -3.99
C GLN A 730 -10.72 -14.98 -5.40
N ALA A 731 -11.47 -13.87 -5.52
CA ALA A 731 -11.87 -13.34 -6.81
C ALA A 731 -10.68 -12.86 -7.64
N ILE A 732 -9.69 -12.21 -7.01
CA ILE A 732 -8.46 -11.78 -7.67
C ILE A 732 -7.65 -12.98 -8.17
N VAL A 733 -7.43 -13.97 -7.31
CA VAL A 733 -6.63 -15.16 -7.64
C VAL A 733 -7.29 -16.01 -8.75
N ALA A 734 -8.63 -16.01 -8.82
CA ALA A 734 -9.37 -16.68 -9.87
C ALA A 734 -9.43 -15.92 -11.21
N SER A 735 -9.01 -14.65 -11.23
CA SER A 735 -9.13 -13.78 -12.42
C SER A 735 -8.05 -14.09 -13.48
N ASP A 736 -8.39 -13.81 -14.75
CA ASP A 736 -7.47 -13.98 -15.86
C ASP A 736 -6.14 -13.20 -15.70
N PRO A 737 -6.12 -11.91 -15.30
CA PRO A 737 -4.87 -11.19 -15.11
C PRO A 737 -3.94 -11.82 -14.07
N PHE A 738 -4.48 -12.59 -13.12
CA PHE A 738 -3.69 -13.29 -12.11
C PHE A 738 -3.22 -14.67 -12.58
N ARG A 739 -3.98 -15.36 -13.43
CA ARG A 739 -3.72 -16.75 -13.85
C ARG A 739 -3.02 -16.87 -15.19
N GLN A 740 -3.02 -15.80 -15.99
CA GLN A 740 -2.51 -15.84 -17.34
C GLN A 740 -1.20 -15.05 -17.47
N ARG A 741 -0.38 -15.50 -18.40
CA ARG A 741 0.77 -14.74 -18.88
C ARG A 741 0.27 -13.57 -19.72
N PRO A 742 0.86 -12.39 -19.57
CA PRO A 742 0.53 -11.29 -20.47
C PRO A 742 0.89 -11.68 -21.91
N ALA A 743 -0.05 -11.45 -22.83
CA ALA A 743 0.23 -11.64 -24.26
C ALA A 743 1.30 -10.64 -24.69
N VAL A 744 2.28 -11.12 -25.45
CA VAL A 744 3.30 -10.23 -26.03
C VAL A 744 2.61 -9.34 -27.05
N ALA A 745 2.62 -8.03 -26.81
CA ALA A 745 2.19 -7.07 -27.82
C ALA A 745 3.04 -7.31 -29.07
N THR A 746 2.42 -7.75 -30.15
CA THR A 746 3.08 -7.75 -31.44
C THR A 746 3.35 -6.30 -31.79
N VAL A 747 4.63 -5.91 -31.73
CA VAL A 747 5.07 -4.62 -32.26
C VAL A 747 4.84 -4.70 -33.77
N THR A 748 3.66 -4.26 -34.20
CA THR A 748 3.48 -3.92 -35.61
C THR A 748 4.35 -2.68 -35.83
N ASP A 749 5.38 -2.83 -36.65
CA ASP A 749 6.26 -1.76 -37.09
C ASP A 749 5.43 -0.52 -37.46
N THR A 750 5.39 0.45 -36.56
CA THR A 750 4.89 1.79 -36.90
C THR A 750 5.99 2.40 -37.76
N PRO A 751 5.70 2.76 -39.04
CA PRO A 751 6.71 3.39 -39.87
C PRO A 751 7.16 4.66 -39.18
N ALA A 752 8.46 4.76 -38.93
CA ALA A 752 9.12 5.93 -38.39
C ALA A 752 8.83 7.13 -39.31
N ASN A 753 7.84 7.95 -38.92
CA ASN A 753 7.69 9.28 -39.49
C ASN A 753 8.81 10.15 -38.93
N GLY A 754 9.92 10.20 -39.68
CA GLY A 754 11.01 11.10 -39.42
C GLY A 754 10.53 12.56 -39.50
N LYS A 755 10.51 13.20 -38.34
CA LYS A 755 10.74 14.63 -38.21
C LYS A 755 11.67 14.80 -37.02
N GLU A 756 12.95 15.03 -37.32
CA GLU A 756 13.89 15.61 -36.37
C GLU A 756 13.40 17.00 -35.94
N PRO A 757 13.49 17.35 -34.66
CA PRO A 757 13.28 18.75 -34.25
C PRO A 757 14.50 19.59 -34.60
N GLU A 758 14.27 20.68 -35.30
CA GLU A 758 15.22 21.82 -35.39
C GLU A 758 15.28 22.58 -34.04
#